data_dabbe640ce457dc735577da76f58d7d1
#
_entry.id   dabbe640ce457dc735577da76f58d7d1
#
_cell.length_a   1.000
_cell.length_b   1.000
_cell.length_c   1.000
_cell.angle_alpha   90.00
_cell.angle_beta   90.00
_cell.angle_gamma   90.00
#
_symmetry.space_group_name_H-M   'P 1'
#
loop_
_entity.id
_entity.type
_entity.pdbx_description
1 polymer ?
#
loop_
_entity_poly.entity_id
_entity_poly.type
_entity_poly.pdbx_seq_one_letter_code
_entity_poly.pdbx_strand_id
1 'polypeptide(L)'
;MTAPTGKPAPVTVLRSGPLTTIQDWPGRVGYWKVGVPPSGPMDDLSFRLANLAVGNPETAAGLEVTLMGPALRFDEPAVVAVTGAPVTVTVNGSTVPQWVPVHVSAGDVLDVGAVGTLGMRVYIAIGGGLDAEEHLGSRSTFTMGRFGGLDGRPLAAGDRLALLGGETTAPRRILNEEQPAFTNTWQLAVTIGPHGAPEFFTEADIADLLGTAYEVHFNSDRTGIRLIGPKPRWARTDGGEAGLHPSNIHDTAYSVGALDFTGDTPILLGPDGPSLGGFVCPVTVVTAQRWKLGQLKPGDTIRFVPVRSEETASPKEIGPARRAGLVEVLSAGGDADNGILGTTTTADGTTAVTYRRSGDDNILVEYGDMRLDLALRARVHALSERIAAEKPRGLVDLTPGIRSLQVKADPDVWSQKQMLEWLVECESQLPAAEELVVPSRTVHLPLSWDDPSTREAIERYMLGVRSDAPWCPWNIEFIRRMNGLDSVDDVYRTVFDASYLVLGLGDVYLGAPVAVPLDPRHRLVTTKYNPARTWTPENAVGIGGAYLCIYGMEGPGGYQFVGRTTQVWNHRHPQPTPGFDPEHPWLLRFFDLIQWYPVSAEELLDMRADVAAGRGDSTRIVDGVFSLAEHQRFLDANAEDIAARRAAMEAARAEERRRWSARGEFAADSVTTAAVADHGLGIDGEERVA
;
A
#
# COMPACT_ATOMS: atom_id res chain seq x y z
N MET A 1 -19.72 -20.39 8.57
CA MET A 1 -19.25 -21.63 7.90
C MET A 1 -20.16 -21.90 6.73
N THR A 2 -19.87 -21.36 5.58
CA THR A 2 -20.49 -21.72 4.30
C THR A 2 -19.62 -22.78 3.67
N ALA A 3 -20.15 -24.00 3.51
CA ALA A 3 -19.49 -25.04 2.76
C ALA A 3 -19.27 -24.53 1.32
N PRO A 4 -18.06 -24.66 0.74
CA PRO A 4 -17.86 -24.33 -0.65
C PRO A 4 -18.71 -25.25 -1.52
N THR A 5 -19.17 -24.73 -2.63
CA THR A 5 -19.82 -25.39 -3.76
C THR A 5 -19.34 -26.83 -3.91
N GLY A 6 -20.22 -27.82 -3.94
CA GLY A 6 -19.98 -29.26 -3.86
C GLY A 6 -19.04 -29.89 -4.90
N LYS A 7 -17.95 -29.23 -5.26
CA LYS A 7 -16.84 -29.75 -6.04
C LYS A 7 -15.92 -30.61 -5.15
N PRO A 8 -15.38 -31.71 -5.67
CA PRO A 8 -14.39 -32.49 -4.93
C PRO A 8 -13.19 -31.61 -4.56
N ALA A 9 -12.76 -31.65 -3.30
CA ALA A 9 -11.55 -30.98 -2.82
C ALA A 9 -10.44 -32.03 -2.65
N PRO A 10 -9.71 -32.31 -3.73
CA PRO A 10 -8.82 -33.47 -3.81
C PRO A 10 -7.50 -33.29 -3.07
N VAL A 11 -7.25 -32.15 -2.42
CA VAL A 11 -5.99 -31.89 -1.72
C VAL A 11 -6.28 -31.52 -0.27
N THR A 12 -5.69 -32.27 0.67
CA THR A 12 -5.76 -32.03 2.11
C THR A 12 -4.44 -31.50 2.64
N VAL A 13 -4.46 -30.38 3.37
CA VAL A 13 -3.29 -29.80 4.03
C VAL A 13 -3.04 -30.59 5.33
N LEU A 14 -1.93 -31.33 5.38
CA LEU A 14 -1.51 -32.06 6.59
C LEU A 14 -0.69 -31.16 7.52
N ARG A 15 0.14 -30.29 6.95
CA ARG A 15 0.94 -29.24 7.59
C ARG A 15 0.94 -28.02 6.67
N SER A 16 0.73 -26.83 7.19
CA SER A 16 0.64 -25.61 6.37
C SER A 16 1.98 -24.88 6.17
N GLY A 17 2.96 -25.11 7.04
CA GLY A 17 4.09 -24.19 7.20
C GLY A 17 3.67 -22.89 7.92
N PRO A 18 4.61 -21.98 8.20
CA PRO A 18 4.33 -20.74 8.95
C PRO A 18 3.46 -19.75 8.16
N LEU A 19 3.65 -19.66 6.84
CA LEU A 19 2.90 -18.78 5.97
C LEU A 19 2.81 -19.36 4.56
N THR A 20 1.67 -19.97 4.27
CA THR A 20 1.31 -20.46 2.93
C THR A 20 -0.04 -19.85 2.54
N THR A 21 -0.08 -19.15 1.40
CA THR A 21 -1.28 -18.47 0.91
C THR A 21 -1.59 -18.84 -0.54
N ILE A 22 -2.86 -18.74 -0.93
CA ILE A 22 -3.26 -18.85 -2.33
C ILE A 22 -3.01 -17.52 -3.00
N GLN A 23 -2.35 -17.53 -4.16
CA GLN A 23 -2.11 -16.36 -4.99
C GLN A 23 -2.45 -16.68 -6.43
N ASP A 24 -2.78 -15.65 -7.21
CA ASP A 24 -2.93 -15.72 -8.68
C ASP A 24 -2.19 -14.54 -9.34
N TRP A 25 -1.85 -14.64 -10.60
CA TRP A 25 -1.18 -13.57 -11.32
C TRP A 25 -2.14 -12.95 -12.36
N PRO A 26 -2.14 -11.60 -12.52
CA PRO A 26 -1.27 -10.60 -11.89
C PRO A 26 -1.75 -10.13 -10.50
N GLY A 27 -2.73 -10.77 -9.90
CA GLY A 27 -3.38 -10.34 -8.68
C GLY A 27 -4.56 -9.38 -8.98
N ARG A 28 -4.94 -8.59 -8.00
CA ARG A 28 -6.14 -7.74 -7.98
C ARG A 28 -5.83 -6.34 -8.49
N VAL A 29 -5.80 -6.16 -9.81
CA VAL A 29 -5.52 -4.88 -10.47
C VAL A 29 -6.77 -4.03 -10.65
N GLY A 30 -6.60 -2.69 -10.76
CA GLY A 30 -7.71 -1.73 -10.99
C GLY A 30 -8.32 -1.13 -9.72
N TYR A 31 -7.84 -1.51 -8.54
CA TYR A 31 -8.39 -1.07 -7.25
C TYR A 31 -7.40 -0.29 -6.38
N TRP A 32 -6.24 0.06 -6.94
CA TRP A 32 -5.22 0.84 -6.24
C TRP A 32 -5.78 2.17 -5.73
N LYS A 33 -6.63 2.83 -6.52
CA LYS A 33 -7.29 4.10 -6.18
C LYS A 33 -8.18 4.08 -4.93
N VAL A 34 -8.56 2.91 -4.46
CA VAL A 34 -9.38 2.73 -3.24
C VAL A 34 -8.62 1.97 -2.15
N GLY A 35 -7.30 1.86 -2.27
CA GLY A 35 -6.45 1.25 -1.25
C GLY A 35 -6.50 -0.26 -1.18
N VAL A 36 -6.92 -0.92 -2.24
CA VAL A 36 -6.86 -2.38 -2.33
C VAL A 36 -5.59 -2.76 -3.08
N PRO A 37 -4.62 -3.39 -2.40
CA PRO A 37 -3.37 -3.78 -3.04
C PRO A 37 -3.61 -4.93 -4.04
N PRO A 38 -2.76 -5.04 -5.08
CA PRO A 38 -2.89 -6.11 -6.05
C PRO A 38 -2.71 -7.49 -5.44
N SER A 39 -1.94 -7.60 -4.37
CA SER A 39 -1.49 -8.91 -3.87
C SER A 39 -0.79 -9.69 -4.99
N GLY A 40 -1.16 -10.95 -5.22
CA GLY A 40 -0.49 -11.80 -6.19
C GLY A 40 0.84 -12.34 -5.67
N PRO A 41 1.55 -13.13 -6.47
CA PRO A 41 2.83 -13.70 -6.07
C PRO A 41 3.90 -12.60 -5.93
N MET A 42 4.65 -12.64 -4.83
CA MET A 42 5.72 -11.67 -4.60
C MET A 42 6.95 -11.93 -5.49
N ASP A 43 7.17 -13.19 -5.92
CA ASP A 43 8.04 -13.57 -7.03
C ASP A 43 7.16 -14.13 -8.15
N ASP A 44 6.67 -13.23 -9.01
CA ASP A 44 5.80 -13.58 -10.13
C ASP A 44 6.49 -14.48 -11.16
N LEU A 45 7.80 -14.37 -11.31
CA LEU A 45 8.55 -15.17 -12.26
C LEU A 45 8.53 -16.65 -11.88
N SER A 46 8.92 -17.00 -10.65
CA SER A 46 8.90 -18.39 -10.17
C SER A 46 7.47 -18.94 -10.15
N PHE A 47 6.48 -18.14 -9.75
CA PHE A 47 5.07 -18.54 -9.73
C PHE A 47 4.55 -18.91 -11.12
N ARG A 48 4.77 -18.04 -12.10
CA ARG A 48 4.34 -18.25 -13.50
C ARG A 48 5.01 -19.47 -14.11
N LEU A 49 6.30 -19.67 -13.83
CA LEU A 49 7.04 -20.85 -14.27
C LEU A 49 6.53 -22.15 -13.62
N ALA A 50 6.05 -22.11 -12.36
CA ALA A 50 5.39 -23.26 -11.74
C ALA A 50 4.12 -23.66 -12.49
N ASN A 51 3.28 -22.67 -12.83
CA ASN A 51 2.07 -22.89 -13.61
C ASN A 51 2.38 -23.46 -15.01
N LEU A 52 3.36 -22.90 -15.70
CA LEU A 52 3.79 -23.42 -17.00
C LEU A 52 4.31 -24.85 -16.91
N ALA A 53 5.00 -25.22 -15.82
CA ALA A 53 5.52 -26.57 -15.63
C ALA A 53 4.40 -27.62 -15.58
N VAL A 54 3.27 -27.32 -14.94
CA VAL A 54 2.11 -28.23 -14.87
C VAL A 54 1.12 -28.08 -16.03
N GLY A 55 1.42 -27.17 -16.97
CA GLY A 55 0.56 -26.93 -18.15
C GLY A 55 -0.61 -25.98 -17.88
N ASN A 56 -0.66 -25.30 -16.76
CA ASN A 56 -1.65 -24.26 -16.46
C ASN A 56 -1.39 -22.96 -17.25
N PRO A 57 -2.41 -22.13 -17.48
CA PRO A 57 -2.19 -20.72 -17.80
C PRO A 57 -1.43 -20.03 -16.66
N GLU A 58 -0.59 -19.04 -16.98
CA GLU A 58 0.22 -18.31 -15.99
C GLU A 58 -0.61 -17.64 -14.89
N THR A 59 -1.88 -17.37 -15.19
CA THR A 59 -2.85 -16.71 -14.29
C THR A 59 -3.52 -17.65 -13.30
N ALA A 60 -3.32 -18.97 -13.43
CA ALA A 60 -3.98 -19.94 -12.56
C ALA A 60 -3.52 -19.78 -11.11
N ALA A 61 -4.49 -19.90 -10.17
CA ALA A 61 -4.17 -19.80 -8.74
C ALA A 61 -3.30 -21.00 -8.28
N GLY A 62 -2.31 -20.68 -7.45
CA GLY A 62 -1.35 -21.61 -6.86
C GLY A 62 -1.00 -21.19 -5.44
N LEU A 63 -0.02 -21.85 -4.82
CA LEU A 63 0.42 -21.56 -3.47
C LEU A 63 1.73 -20.76 -3.47
N GLU A 64 1.77 -19.69 -2.71
CA GLU A 64 2.99 -19.02 -2.27
C GLU A 64 3.33 -19.46 -0.86
N VAL A 65 4.56 -19.88 -0.66
CA VAL A 65 5.10 -20.42 0.58
C VAL A 65 6.24 -19.55 1.07
N THR A 66 6.26 -19.17 2.33
CA THR A 66 7.35 -18.40 2.94
C THR A 66 8.13 -19.28 3.92
N LEU A 67 9.44 -19.40 3.74
CA LEU A 67 10.44 -20.06 4.57
C LEU A 67 10.32 -21.60 4.70
N MET A 68 9.15 -22.15 4.94
CA MET A 68 8.94 -23.59 5.09
C MET A 68 7.59 -24.00 4.48
N GLY A 69 7.59 -25.04 3.70
CA GLY A 69 6.44 -25.46 2.93
C GLY A 69 5.44 -26.36 3.65
N PRO A 70 4.30 -26.58 3.00
CA PRO A 70 3.26 -27.48 3.49
C PRO A 70 3.60 -28.96 3.21
N ALA A 71 2.88 -29.84 3.91
CA ALA A 71 2.68 -31.23 3.51
C ALA A 71 1.24 -31.37 2.99
N LEU A 72 1.10 -31.81 1.74
CA LEU A 72 -0.16 -31.90 1.02
C LEU A 72 -0.45 -33.36 0.65
N ARG A 73 -1.60 -33.90 1.08
CA ARG A 73 -2.06 -35.21 0.64
C ARG A 73 -3.04 -35.04 -0.52
N PHE A 74 -2.82 -35.83 -1.56
CA PHE A 74 -3.70 -35.86 -2.74
C PHE A 74 -4.70 -37.00 -2.60
N ASP A 75 -5.99 -36.72 -2.67
CA ASP A 75 -7.06 -37.74 -2.63
C ASP A 75 -7.37 -38.27 -4.06
N GLU A 76 -6.86 -37.60 -5.11
CA GLU A 76 -6.96 -37.95 -6.53
C GLU A 76 -5.61 -37.74 -7.24
N PRO A 77 -5.34 -38.42 -8.38
CA PRO A 77 -4.12 -38.18 -9.15
C PRO A 77 -4.02 -36.74 -9.64
N ALA A 78 -2.83 -36.15 -9.57
CA ALA A 78 -2.56 -34.79 -10.03
C ALA A 78 -1.15 -34.64 -10.61
N VAL A 79 -0.90 -33.52 -11.29
CA VAL A 79 0.43 -33.07 -11.69
C VAL A 79 0.77 -31.85 -10.85
N VAL A 80 1.92 -31.84 -10.21
CA VAL A 80 2.39 -30.73 -9.37
C VAL A 80 3.76 -30.26 -9.79
N ALA A 81 4.07 -28.99 -9.57
CA ALA A 81 5.42 -28.45 -9.73
C ALA A 81 5.76 -27.54 -8.56
N VAL A 82 7.01 -27.61 -8.11
CA VAL A 82 7.56 -26.75 -7.07
C VAL A 82 8.69 -25.93 -7.67
N THR A 83 8.65 -24.60 -7.51
CA THR A 83 9.64 -23.64 -8.02
C THR A 83 10.03 -22.64 -6.94
N GLY A 84 10.89 -21.66 -7.27
CA GLY A 84 11.35 -20.64 -6.34
C GLY A 84 12.63 -21.04 -5.62
N ALA A 85 12.80 -20.55 -4.39
CA ALA A 85 14.01 -20.79 -3.59
C ALA A 85 14.38 -22.27 -3.48
N PRO A 86 15.67 -22.62 -3.42
CA PRO A 86 16.10 -23.99 -3.26
C PRO A 86 15.55 -24.64 -1.98
N VAL A 87 14.85 -25.76 -2.13
CA VAL A 87 14.21 -26.49 -1.04
C VAL A 87 14.21 -28.01 -1.34
N THR A 88 14.22 -28.82 -0.30
CA THR A 88 14.01 -30.25 -0.45
C THR A 88 12.52 -30.53 -0.62
N VAL A 89 12.18 -31.23 -1.71
CA VAL A 89 10.80 -31.68 -2.00
C VAL A 89 10.77 -33.20 -2.00
N THR A 90 9.80 -33.79 -1.33
CA THR A 90 9.61 -35.23 -1.33
C THR A 90 8.18 -35.64 -1.66
N VAL A 91 8.02 -36.80 -2.28
CA VAL A 91 6.72 -37.49 -2.40
C VAL A 91 6.84 -38.81 -1.65
N ASN A 92 6.01 -39.02 -0.63
CA ASN A 92 6.08 -40.18 0.28
C ASN A 92 7.49 -40.44 0.85
N GLY A 93 8.23 -39.37 1.17
CA GLY A 93 9.60 -39.42 1.68
C GLY A 93 10.70 -39.61 0.62
N SER A 94 10.36 -39.83 -0.64
CA SER A 94 11.32 -39.92 -1.75
C SER A 94 11.55 -38.55 -2.37
N THR A 95 12.81 -38.12 -2.46
CA THR A 95 13.16 -36.80 -3.04
C THR A 95 12.78 -36.71 -4.51
N VAL A 96 12.14 -35.62 -4.88
CA VAL A 96 11.80 -35.25 -6.25
C VAL A 96 12.41 -33.89 -6.61
N PRO A 97 12.74 -33.65 -7.88
CA PRO A 97 13.36 -32.38 -8.27
C PRO A 97 12.35 -31.21 -8.33
N GLN A 98 12.84 -30.00 -8.05
CA GLN A 98 12.13 -28.75 -8.35
C GLN A 98 12.17 -28.45 -9.88
N TRP A 99 11.32 -27.52 -10.34
CA TRP A 99 11.27 -27.01 -11.72
C TRP A 99 10.86 -28.04 -12.78
N VAL A 100 10.29 -29.16 -12.35
CA VAL A 100 9.76 -30.19 -13.22
C VAL A 100 8.36 -30.60 -12.80
N PRO A 101 7.51 -31.07 -13.73
CA PRO A 101 6.23 -31.65 -13.37
C PRO A 101 6.44 -32.99 -12.67
N VAL A 102 5.77 -33.19 -11.55
CA VAL A 102 5.79 -34.44 -10.75
C VAL A 102 4.37 -35.02 -10.74
N HIS A 103 4.20 -36.25 -11.17
CA HIS A 103 2.93 -36.95 -11.08
C HIS A 103 2.76 -37.57 -9.69
N VAL A 104 1.63 -37.27 -9.06
CA VAL A 104 1.21 -37.84 -7.77
C VAL A 104 -0.05 -38.67 -7.94
N SER A 105 -0.16 -39.74 -7.21
CA SER A 105 -1.31 -40.66 -7.18
C SER A 105 -2.23 -40.32 -6.00
N ALA A 106 -3.43 -40.88 -6.01
CA ALA A 106 -4.32 -40.83 -4.85
C ALA A 106 -3.66 -41.45 -3.61
N GLY A 107 -3.67 -40.74 -2.50
CA GLY A 107 -3.01 -41.10 -1.25
C GLY A 107 -1.58 -40.57 -1.09
N ASP A 108 -0.94 -40.08 -2.16
CA ASP A 108 0.43 -39.57 -2.08
C ASP A 108 0.48 -38.27 -1.26
N VAL A 109 1.62 -38.07 -0.58
CA VAL A 109 1.92 -36.90 0.22
C VAL A 109 3.11 -36.15 -0.39
N LEU A 110 2.88 -34.95 -0.91
CA LEU A 110 3.94 -34.02 -1.28
C LEU A 110 4.35 -33.25 -0.01
N ASP A 111 5.61 -33.30 0.35
CA ASP A 111 6.17 -32.56 1.47
C ASP A 111 7.24 -31.59 0.97
N VAL A 112 7.04 -30.29 1.23
CA VAL A 112 7.97 -29.21 0.91
C VAL A 112 8.65 -28.78 2.19
N GLY A 113 9.96 -28.94 2.25
CA GLY A 113 10.78 -28.67 3.43
C GLY A 113 11.01 -27.18 3.69
N ALA A 114 12.02 -26.91 4.52
CA ALA A 114 12.45 -25.54 4.81
C ALA A 114 13.36 -25.01 3.68
N VAL A 115 13.21 -23.72 3.36
CA VAL A 115 14.12 -22.99 2.46
C VAL A 115 15.51 -22.94 3.07
N GLY A 116 16.52 -23.15 2.27
CA GLY A 116 17.91 -23.15 2.70
C GLY A 116 18.49 -21.74 2.89
N THR A 117 19.75 -21.59 2.54
CA THR A 117 20.48 -20.34 2.71
C THR A 117 20.14 -19.27 1.66
N LEU A 118 19.57 -19.64 0.52
CA LEU A 118 19.28 -18.74 -0.60
C LEU A 118 17.79 -18.59 -0.83
N GLY A 119 17.35 -17.34 -1.04
CA GLY A 119 15.96 -17.00 -1.29
C GLY A 119 15.06 -17.13 -0.06
N MET A 120 13.77 -16.90 -0.25
CA MET A 120 12.78 -16.86 0.84
C MET A 120 11.47 -17.56 0.49
N ARG A 121 11.05 -17.55 -0.78
CA ARG A 121 9.74 -18.04 -1.21
C ARG A 121 9.82 -19.20 -2.20
N VAL A 122 8.86 -20.09 -2.02
CA VAL A 122 8.65 -21.28 -2.88
C VAL A 122 7.22 -21.22 -3.39
N TYR A 123 7.00 -21.71 -4.60
CA TYR A 123 5.71 -21.74 -5.26
C TYR A 123 5.31 -23.16 -5.62
N ILE A 124 4.04 -23.49 -5.41
CA ILE A 124 3.48 -24.80 -5.74
C ILE A 124 2.30 -24.59 -6.69
N ALA A 125 2.43 -25.10 -7.91
CA ALA A 125 1.33 -25.19 -8.86
C ALA A 125 0.79 -26.61 -8.93
N ILE A 126 -0.54 -26.72 -9.06
CA ILE A 126 -1.25 -28.00 -9.25
C ILE A 126 -2.00 -27.91 -10.58
N GLY A 127 -1.92 -28.94 -11.40
CA GLY A 127 -2.61 -29.00 -12.70
C GLY A 127 -4.11 -28.75 -12.56
N GLY A 128 -4.64 -27.82 -13.38
CA GLY A 128 -6.01 -27.36 -13.31
C GLY A 128 -6.22 -26.13 -12.41
N GLY A 129 -5.23 -25.69 -11.65
CA GLY A 129 -5.28 -24.52 -10.76
C GLY A 129 -6.17 -24.71 -9.52
N LEU A 130 -5.95 -23.88 -8.51
CA LEU A 130 -6.75 -23.91 -7.27
C LEU A 130 -8.07 -23.15 -7.46
N ASP A 131 -9.18 -23.75 -6.98
CA ASP A 131 -10.48 -23.09 -6.84
C ASP A 131 -10.53 -22.43 -5.46
N ALA A 132 -10.54 -21.11 -5.45
CA ALA A 132 -10.56 -20.31 -4.25
C ALA A 132 -11.54 -19.14 -4.42
N GLU A 133 -11.90 -18.49 -3.31
CA GLU A 133 -12.76 -17.32 -3.35
C GLU A 133 -12.16 -16.22 -4.23
N GLU A 134 -12.94 -15.78 -5.21
CA GLU A 134 -12.62 -14.63 -6.04
C GLU A 134 -13.19 -13.35 -5.40
N HIS A 135 -12.32 -12.41 -5.09
CA HIS A 135 -12.69 -11.12 -4.54
C HIS A 135 -12.12 -10.00 -5.41
N LEU A 136 -12.97 -9.15 -5.95
CA LEU A 136 -12.59 -8.06 -6.87
C LEU A 136 -11.72 -8.57 -8.05
N GLY A 137 -12.11 -9.69 -8.66
CA GLY A 137 -11.48 -10.24 -9.87
C GLY A 137 -10.18 -11.02 -9.65
N SER A 138 -9.81 -11.36 -8.40
CA SER A 138 -8.60 -12.14 -8.08
C SER A 138 -8.86 -13.14 -6.96
N ARG A 139 -8.15 -14.28 -7.00
CA ARG A 139 -8.13 -15.29 -5.94
C ARG A 139 -6.99 -15.08 -4.94
N SER A 140 -6.20 -14.03 -5.13
CA SER A 140 -5.08 -13.73 -4.24
C SER A 140 -5.52 -13.39 -2.83
N THR A 141 -4.87 -14.01 -1.85
CA THR A 141 -5.07 -13.73 -0.43
C THR A 141 -4.42 -12.40 -0.04
N PHE A 142 -5.20 -11.50 0.54
CA PHE A 142 -4.70 -10.34 1.25
C PHE A 142 -4.96 -10.53 2.76
N THR A 143 -3.94 -10.96 3.48
CA THR A 143 -4.08 -11.40 4.88
C THR A 143 -4.45 -10.27 5.83
N MET A 144 -3.95 -9.06 5.62
CA MET A 144 -4.29 -7.89 6.44
C MET A 144 -5.76 -7.49 6.27
N GLY A 145 -6.25 -7.47 5.02
CA GLY A 145 -7.66 -7.18 4.71
C GLY A 145 -8.60 -8.35 4.94
N ARG A 146 -8.08 -9.56 5.16
CA ARG A 146 -8.83 -10.80 5.42
C ARG A 146 -9.83 -11.16 4.33
N PHE A 147 -9.40 -11.13 3.06
CA PHE A 147 -10.18 -11.55 1.90
C PHE A 147 -9.34 -12.22 0.82
N GLY A 148 -10.01 -12.89 -0.11
CA GLY A 148 -9.42 -13.71 -1.16
C GLY A 148 -8.82 -15.03 -0.65
N GLY A 149 -8.43 -15.90 -1.56
CA GLY A 149 -7.85 -17.19 -1.23
C GLY A 149 -8.77 -18.11 -0.44
N LEU A 150 -8.33 -18.54 0.74
CA LEU A 150 -9.14 -19.33 1.66
C LEU A 150 -9.49 -18.45 2.89
N ASP A 151 -10.65 -17.80 2.85
CA ASP A 151 -11.16 -16.91 3.92
C ASP A 151 -10.18 -15.77 4.28
N GLY A 152 -9.35 -15.28 3.34
CA GLY A 152 -8.39 -14.21 3.56
C GLY A 152 -7.28 -14.54 4.56
N ARG A 153 -6.97 -15.81 4.80
CA ARG A 153 -5.99 -16.27 5.77
C ARG A 153 -4.95 -17.21 5.17
N PRO A 154 -3.80 -17.40 5.82
CA PRO A 154 -2.91 -18.51 5.50
C PRO A 154 -3.59 -19.86 5.68
N LEU A 155 -3.10 -20.88 4.97
CA LEU A 155 -3.56 -22.24 5.12
C LEU A 155 -3.28 -22.75 6.55
N ALA A 156 -4.16 -23.64 7.00
CA ALA A 156 -4.02 -24.37 8.27
C ALA A 156 -4.08 -25.88 8.03
N ALA A 157 -3.52 -26.66 8.94
CA ALA A 157 -3.67 -28.11 8.91
C ALA A 157 -5.16 -28.49 8.97
N GLY A 158 -5.57 -29.42 8.11
CA GLY A 158 -6.97 -29.85 7.95
C GLY A 158 -7.73 -29.10 6.85
N ASP A 159 -7.19 -28.02 6.28
CA ASP A 159 -7.81 -27.35 5.15
C ASP A 159 -7.90 -28.28 3.94
N ARG A 160 -8.96 -28.10 3.17
CA ARG A 160 -9.20 -28.84 1.94
C ARG A 160 -9.23 -27.88 0.76
N LEU A 161 -8.36 -28.14 -0.23
CA LEU A 161 -8.23 -27.31 -1.41
C LEU A 161 -8.95 -27.98 -2.59
N ALA A 162 -9.84 -27.25 -3.23
CA ALA A 162 -10.51 -27.65 -4.45
C ALA A 162 -9.67 -27.26 -5.68
N LEU A 163 -9.83 -27.98 -6.77
CA LEU A 163 -9.24 -27.64 -8.06
C LEU A 163 -10.31 -27.06 -8.99
N LEU A 164 -9.93 -26.04 -9.76
CA LEU A 164 -10.81 -25.40 -10.72
C LEU A 164 -11.12 -26.33 -11.90
N GLY A 165 -10.17 -27.22 -12.28
CA GLY A 165 -10.32 -28.15 -13.37
C GLY A 165 -10.28 -27.50 -14.74
N GLY A 166 -9.51 -26.41 -14.87
CA GLY A 166 -9.35 -25.68 -16.15
C GLY A 166 -8.59 -26.49 -17.21
N GLU A 167 -8.61 -25.99 -18.43
CA GLU A 167 -7.83 -26.54 -19.53
C GLU A 167 -6.32 -26.44 -19.22
N THR A 168 -5.60 -27.54 -19.42
CA THR A 168 -4.15 -27.60 -19.27
C THR A 168 -3.49 -27.97 -20.60
N THR A 169 -2.32 -27.42 -20.86
CA THR A 169 -1.44 -27.87 -21.94
C THR A 169 -0.59 -29.04 -21.44
N ALA A 170 0.25 -29.61 -22.31
CA ALA A 170 1.16 -30.68 -21.89
C ALA A 170 2.15 -30.13 -20.84
N PRO A 171 2.29 -30.81 -19.69
CA PRO A 171 3.30 -30.44 -18.68
C PRO A 171 4.71 -30.46 -19.26
N ARG A 172 5.56 -29.53 -18.84
CA ARG A 172 6.94 -29.44 -19.33
C ARG A 172 7.94 -29.12 -18.21
N ARG A 173 9.14 -29.60 -18.34
CA ARG A 173 10.25 -29.20 -17.50
C ARG A 173 10.63 -27.73 -17.78
N ILE A 174 10.92 -26.95 -16.75
CA ILE A 174 11.54 -25.63 -16.87
C ILE A 174 13.06 -25.83 -17.01
N LEU A 175 13.62 -25.32 -18.11
CA LEU A 175 15.04 -25.49 -18.41
C LEU A 175 15.89 -24.65 -17.46
N ASN A 176 17.15 -25.03 -17.26
CA ASN A 176 18.02 -24.33 -16.31
C ASN A 176 18.25 -22.86 -16.69
N GLU A 177 18.31 -22.54 -17.98
CA GLU A 177 18.42 -21.18 -18.50
C GLU A 177 17.14 -20.34 -18.31
N GLU A 178 16.02 -20.99 -18.01
CA GLU A 178 14.75 -20.32 -17.68
C GLU A 178 14.61 -20.02 -16.19
N GLN A 179 15.41 -20.68 -15.35
CA GLN A 179 15.30 -20.56 -13.89
C GLN A 179 16.04 -19.32 -13.39
N PRO A 180 15.46 -18.54 -12.47
CA PRO A 180 16.15 -17.41 -11.86
C PRO A 180 17.31 -17.86 -10.99
N ALA A 181 18.34 -17.02 -10.89
CA ALA A 181 19.47 -17.26 -9.99
C ALA A 181 19.17 -16.66 -8.61
N PHE A 182 19.44 -17.45 -7.56
CA PHE A 182 19.29 -17.04 -6.17
C PHE A 182 20.64 -16.71 -5.53
N THR A 183 20.69 -15.67 -4.69
CA THR A 183 21.90 -15.17 -4.05
C THR A 183 21.57 -14.59 -2.68
N ASN A 184 22.59 -14.23 -1.88
CA ASN A 184 22.47 -13.40 -0.67
C ASN A 184 22.94 -11.96 -0.91
N THR A 185 23.48 -11.68 -2.11
CA THR A 185 23.95 -10.35 -2.50
C THR A 185 23.25 -9.97 -3.79
N TRP A 186 22.24 -9.14 -3.68
CA TRP A 186 21.33 -8.79 -4.76
C TRP A 186 21.73 -7.49 -5.44
N GLN A 187 21.54 -7.44 -6.74
CA GLN A 187 21.50 -6.21 -7.51
C GLN A 187 20.07 -5.99 -7.98
N LEU A 188 19.52 -4.81 -7.68
CA LEU A 188 18.20 -4.39 -8.11
C LEU A 188 18.34 -3.23 -9.10
N ALA A 189 17.92 -3.45 -10.34
CA ALA A 189 17.83 -2.39 -11.33
C ALA A 189 16.68 -1.45 -10.95
N VAL A 190 16.98 -0.16 -10.89
CA VAL A 190 16.04 0.89 -10.47
C VAL A 190 16.05 2.06 -11.46
N THR A 191 14.90 2.67 -11.65
CA THR A 191 14.80 3.99 -12.29
C THR A 191 14.80 5.07 -11.22
N ILE A 192 15.39 6.24 -11.52
CA ILE A 192 15.30 7.43 -10.66
C ILE A 192 13.88 8.00 -10.73
N GLY A 193 13.35 8.42 -9.59
CA GLY A 193 12.04 9.05 -9.44
C GLY A 193 11.03 8.20 -8.64
N PRO A 194 9.89 8.81 -8.26
CA PRO A 194 9.44 10.16 -8.67
C PRO A 194 10.09 11.32 -7.89
N HIS A 195 10.70 11.10 -6.72
CA HIS A 195 11.17 12.16 -5.80
C HIS A 195 12.69 12.14 -5.66
N GLY A 196 13.39 12.54 -6.72
CA GLY A 196 14.86 12.53 -6.79
C GLY A 196 15.54 13.81 -6.25
N ALA A 197 16.84 13.94 -6.56
CA ALA A 197 17.61 15.15 -6.34
C ALA A 197 17.41 16.13 -7.52
N PRO A 198 17.59 17.44 -7.32
CA PRO A 198 17.96 18.11 -6.05
C PRO A 198 16.77 18.53 -5.19
N GLU A 199 15.53 18.21 -5.58
CA GLU A 199 14.31 18.75 -4.96
C GLU A 199 14.06 18.14 -3.57
N PHE A 200 14.19 16.82 -3.41
CA PHE A 200 13.89 16.10 -2.16
C PHE A 200 15.15 15.60 -1.46
N PHE A 201 16.08 15.10 -2.22
CA PHE A 201 17.36 14.58 -1.76
C PHE A 201 18.50 15.45 -2.29
N THR A 202 19.64 15.44 -1.61
CA THR A 202 20.86 16.01 -2.16
C THR A 202 21.47 15.07 -3.22
N GLU A 203 22.26 15.60 -4.15
CA GLU A 203 23.01 14.77 -5.10
C GLU A 203 23.91 13.74 -4.39
N ALA A 204 24.45 14.12 -3.22
CA ALA A 204 25.25 13.23 -2.41
C ALA A 204 24.42 12.09 -1.79
N ASP A 205 23.14 12.32 -1.47
CA ASP A 205 22.26 11.25 -0.97
C ASP A 205 21.96 10.22 -2.06
N ILE A 206 21.73 10.68 -3.30
CA ILE A 206 21.52 9.76 -4.42
C ILE A 206 22.81 8.99 -4.74
N ALA A 207 23.98 9.64 -4.69
CA ALA A 207 25.26 8.96 -4.88
C ALA A 207 25.51 7.90 -3.78
N ASP A 208 25.22 8.21 -2.52
CA ASP A 208 25.31 7.27 -1.40
C ASP A 208 24.31 6.11 -1.54
N LEU A 209 23.06 6.40 -1.96
CA LEU A 209 22.03 5.41 -2.22
C LEU A 209 22.47 4.36 -3.26
N LEU A 210 23.05 4.80 -4.36
CA LEU A 210 23.49 3.93 -5.44
C LEU A 210 24.86 3.28 -5.16
N GLY A 211 25.71 3.94 -4.36
CA GLY A 211 27.07 3.47 -4.03
C GLY A 211 27.15 2.49 -2.88
N THR A 212 26.12 2.41 -2.03
CA THR A 212 26.13 1.63 -0.78
C THR A 212 25.37 0.32 -0.92
N ALA A 213 25.79 -0.70 -0.18
CA ALA A 213 25.01 -1.92 0.02
C ALA A 213 24.09 -1.75 1.22
N TYR A 214 22.81 -2.06 1.05
CA TYR A 214 21.80 -2.07 2.10
C TYR A 214 21.58 -3.48 2.61
N GLU A 215 21.32 -3.64 3.91
CA GLU A 215 20.95 -4.93 4.50
C GLU A 215 19.43 -5.05 4.66
N VAL A 216 18.89 -6.23 4.38
CA VAL A 216 17.46 -6.53 4.59
C VAL A 216 17.21 -6.74 6.07
N HIS A 217 16.33 -5.89 6.65
CA HIS A 217 15.95 -5.97 8.05
C HIS A 217 14.99 -7.13 8.31
N PHE A 218 15.02 -7.72 9.51
CA PHE A 218 14.16 -8.87 9.87
C PHE A 218 12.66 -8.53 9.87
N ASN A 219 12.29 -7.29 10.10
CA ASN A 219 10.90 -6.84 10.05
C ASN A 219 10.53 -6.45 8.60
N SER A 220 10.42 -7.46 7.76
CA SER A 220 10.10 -7.34 6.33
C SER A 220 9.06 -8.39 5.96
N ASP A 221 8.07 -7.97 5.18
CA ASP A 221 6.98 -8.83 4.74
C ASP A 221 6.50 -8.46 3.32
N ARG A 222 5.29 -8.89 2.95
CA ARG A 222 4.67 -8.62 1.66
C ARG A 222 4.25 -7.14 1.49
N THR A 223 4.08 -6.39 2.58
CA THR A 223 3.74 -4.96 2.54
C THR A 223 4.95 -4.11 2.19
N GLY A 224 6.14 -4.49 2.67
CA GLY A 224 7.39 -3.81 2.39
C GLY A 224 8.60 -4.47 3.02
N ILE A 225 9.72 -4.33 2.34
CA ILE A 225 11.01 -4.85 2.75
C ILE A 225 11.80 -3.69 3.35
N ARG A 226 11.92 -3.68 4.66
CA ARG A 226 12.67 -2.66 5.39
C ARG A 226 14.17 -2.88 5.19
N LEU A 227 14.90 -1.79 4.98
CA LEU A 227 16.34 -1.83 4.75
C LEU A 227 17.11 -1.06 5.83
N ILE A 228 18.34 -1.50 6.07
CA ILE A 228 19.33 -0.83 6.93
C ILE A 228 20.39 -0.24 6.00
N GLY A 229 20.60 1.07 6.09
CA GLY A 229 21.58 1.79 5.27
C GLY A 229 21.80 3.23 5.74
N PRO A 230 22.52 4.04 4.97
CA PRO A 230 22.82 5.42 5.34
C PRO A 230 21.55 6.27 5.42
N LYS A 231 21.55 7.20 6.38
CA LYS A 231 20.49 8.20 6.51
C LYS A 231 20.72 9.33 5.52
N PRO A 232 19.66 9.82 4.84
CA PRO A 232 19.76 10.98 3.95
C PRO A 232 20.10 12.27 4.72
N ARG A 233 20.82 13.19 4.05
CA ARG A 233 21.09 14.56 4.53
C ARG A 233 19.93 15.50 4.27
N TRP A 234 19.06 15.11 3.34
CA TRP A 234 17.88 15.83 2.86
C TRP A 234 18.19 17.18 2.19
N ALA A 235 17.51 17.46 1.08
CA ALA A 235 17.56 18.78 0.44
C ALA A 235 16.62 19.79 1.11
N ARG A 236 15.63 19.30 1.89
CA ARG A 236 14.61 20.10 2.57
C ARG A 236 14.79 20.03 4.08
N THR A 237 14.25 21.01 4.80
CA THR A 237 14.26 21.04 6.27
C THR A 237 13.04 20.34 6.88
N ASP A 238 11.90 20.35 6.18
CA ASP A 238 10.65 19.71 6.58
C ASP A 238 9.72 19.50 5.38
N GLY A 239 8.53 18.96 5.62
CA GLY A 239 7.48 18.76 4.61
C GLY A 239 6.40 19.87 4.59
N GLY A 240 6.60 20.99 5.27
CA GLY A 240 5.60 22.05 5.37
C GLY A 240 4.29 21.58 6.02
N GLU A 241 3.15 21.78 5.37
CA GLU A 241 1.85 21.31 5.84
C GLU A 241 1.70 19.79 5.83
N ALA A 242 2.54 19.06 5.09
CA ALA A 242 2.52 17.60 5.06
C ALA A 242 3.16 16.95 6.29
N GLY A 243 4.04 17.67 7.02
CA GLY A 243 4.63 17.19 8.26
C GLY A 243 6.00 17.79 8.58
N LEU A 244 6.51 17.52 9.78
CA LEU A 244 7.74 18.12 10.27
C LEU A 244 9.03 17.44 9.80
N HIS A 245 8.93 16.25 9.18
CA HIS A 245 10.10 15.54 8.67
C HIS A 245 10.33 15.83 7.18
N PRO A 246 11.59 15.97 6.71
CA PRO A 246 11.90 16.22 5.29
C PRO A 246 11.36 15.18 4.32
N SER A 247 11.15 13.94 4.76
CA SER A 247 10.55 12.88 3.94
C SER A 247 9.06 13.08 3.67
N ASN A 248 8.37 13.96 4.41
CA ASN A 248 6.93 14.14 4.29
C ASN A 248 6.58 14.99 3.06
N ILE A 249 5.58 14.53 2.32
CA ILE A 249 4.94 15.22 1.19
C ILE A 249 3.42 15.11 1.32
N HIS A 250 2.68 15.89 0.53
CA HIS A 250 1.26 15.63 0.36
C HIS A 250 1.05 14.28 -0.30
N ASP A 251 0.04 13.56 0.17
CA ASP A 251 -0.19 12.17 -0.22
C ASP A 251 -0.27 12.01 -1.75
N THR A 252 0.55 11.12 -2.25
CA THR A 252 0.69 10.75 -3.65
C THR A 252 0.61 9.24 -3.82
N ALA A 253 0.38 8.78 -5.04
CA ALA A 253 0.33 7.36 -5.31
C ALA A 253 1.72 6.72 -5.26
N TYR A 254 1.79 5.53 -4.69
CA TYR A 254 2.97 4.69 -4.66
C TYR A 254 2.99 3.67 -5.81
N SER A 255 4.15 3.05 -6.03
CA SER A 255 4.34 1.93 -6.96
C SER A 255 4.91 0.73 -6.23
N VAL A 256 4.52 -0.48 -6.64
CA VAL A 256 5.21 -1.70 -6.18
C VAL A 256 6.67 -1.63 -6.60
N GLY A 257 7.59 -1.84 -5.65
CA GLY A 257 9.02 -1.71 -5.86
C GLY A 257 9.57 -0.30 -5.67
N ALA A 258 8.74 0.71 -5.32
CA ALA A 258 9.24 2.02 -4.92
C ALA A 258 10.00 1.93 -3.59
N LEU A 259 11.10 2.63 -3.47
CA LEU A 259 11.86 2.77 -2.23
C LEU A 259 11.31 3.97 -1.45
N ASP A 260 10.40 3.70 -0.53
CA ASP A 260 9.76 4.69 0.34
C ASP A 260 10.66 5.05 1.52
N PHE A 261 10.78 6.34 1.84
CA PHE A 261 11.48 6.81 3.03
C PHE A 261 10.50 7.23 4.12
N THR A 262 10.12 6.29 4.96
CA THR A 262 9.34 6.59 6.18
C THR A 262 10.25 7.18 7.25
N GLY A 263 10.33 8.51 7.32
CA GLY A 263 11.39 9.20 8.03
C GLY A 263 12.74 8.93 7.38
N ASP A 264 13.72 8.48 8.16
CA ASP A 264 15.06 8.10 7.66
C ASP A 264 15.16 6.61 7.26
N THR A 265 14.06 5.85 7.37
CA THR A 265 14.07 4.41 7.13
C THR A 265 13.61 4.10 5.71
N PRO A 266 14.48 3.50 4.87
CA PRO A 266 14.10 3.05 3.53
C PRO A 266 13.32 1.73 3.58
N ILE A 267 12.21 1.68 2.82
CA ILE A 267 11.32 0.51 2.72
C ILE A 267 10.99 0.29 1.24
N LEU A 268 11.36 -0.87 0.69
CA LEU A 268 10.92 -1.28 -0.64
C LEU A 268 9.47 -1.78 -0.56
N LEU A 269 8.56 -1.10 -1.22
CA LEU A 269 7.14 -1.44 -1.18
C LEU A 269 6.84 -2.73 -1.95
N GLY A 270 6.11 -3.63 -1.29
CA GLY A 270 5.69 -4.92 -1.84
C GLY A 270 4.31 -4.88 -2.48
N PRO A 271 3.83 -6.04 -3.01
CA PRO A 271 2.53 -6.14 -3.66
C PRO A 271 1.32 -5.99 -2.71
N ASP A 272 1.53 -6.10 -1.39
CA ASP A 272 0.55 -5.80 -0.35
C ASP A 272 0.81 -4.43 0.31
N GLY A 273 1.66 -3.59 -0.28
CA GLY A 273 1.97 -2.25 0.19
C GLY A 273 0.81 -1.26 0.03
N PRO A 274 0.92 -0.07 0.67
CA PRO A 274 -0.09 0.98 0.53
C PRO A 274 -0.09 1.58 -0.88
N SER A 275 -1.27 1.96 -1.36
CA SER A 275 -1.42 2.58 -2.68
C SER A 275 -1.17 4.08 -2.68
N LEU A 276 -1.37 4.72 -1.54
CA LEU A 276 -1.32 6.16 -1.35
C LEU A 276 -0.60 6.46 -0.04
N GLY A 277 0.19 7.52 -0.01
CA GLY A 277 0.84 7.99 1.21
C GLY A 277 1.68 9.24 1.01
N GLY A 278 2.18 9.76 2.10
CA GLY A 278 2.84 11.05 2.18
C GLY A 278 4.34 10.98 2.44
N PHE A 279 5.07 10.10 1.73
CA PHE A 279 6.52 9.98 1.84
C PHE A 279 7.21 9.95 0.48
N VAL A 280 8.45 10.40 0.44
CA VAL A 280 9.23 10.48 -0.80
C VAL A 280 9.82 9.14 -1.23
N CYS A 281 9.86 8.90 -2.55
CA CYS A 281 10.43 7.71 -3.17
C CYS A 281 11.47 8.12 -4.22
N PRO A 282 12.79 8.03 -3.93
CA PRO A 282 13.83 8.47 -4.86
C PRO A 282 14.06 7.53 -6.04
N VAL A 283 13.78 6.24 -5.87
CA VAL A 283 13.98 5.21 -6.89
C VAL A 283 12.84 4.17 -6.86
N THR A 284 12.63 3.51 -8.00
CA THR A 284 11.66 2.41 -8.12
C THR A 284 12.27 1.23 -8.89
N VAL A 285 12.13 0.01 -8.37
CA VAL A 285 12.61 -1.23 -9.00
C VAL A 285 11.84 -1.48 -10.29
N VAL A 286 12.57 -1.76 -11.38
CA VAL A 286 11.97 -2.03 -12.70
C VAL A 286 11.14 -3.31 -12.69
N THR A 287 10.08 -3.34 -13.50
CA THR A 287 9.12 -4.46 -13.57
C THR A 287 9.80 -5.81 -13.79
N ALA A 288 10.81 -5.87 -14.67
CA ALA A 288 11.55 -7.09 -14.98
C ALA A 288 12.30 -7.70 -13.78
N GLN A 289 12.52 -6.94 -12.71
CA GLN A 289 13.26 -7.40 -11.53
C GLN A 289 12.44 -7.39 -10.23
N ARG A 290 11.16 -7.03 -10.27
CA ARG A 290 10.28 -7.03 -9.09
C ARG A 290 10.15 -8.41 -8.44
N TRP A 291 10.28 -9.49 -9.20
CA TRP A 291 10.30 -10.86 -8.68
C TRP A 291 11.35 -11.07 -7.58
N LYS A 292 12.51 -10.36 -7.66
CA LYS A 292 13.59 -10.45 -6.67
C LYS A 292 13.12 -10.02 -5.28
N LEU A 293 12.17 -9.07 -5.19
CA LEU A 293 11.60 -8.65 -3.91
C LEU A 293 11.01 -9.83 -3.13
N GLY A 294 10.44 -10.80 -3.85
CA GLY A 294 9.91 -12.03 -3.26
C GLY A 294 10.96 -12.95 -2.67
N GLN A 295 12.22 -12.77 -3.02
CA GLN A 295 13.30 -13.69 -2.62
C GLN A 295 14.28 -13.07 -1.61
N LEU A 296 14.13 -11.76 -1.32
CA LEU A 296 14.92 -11.07 -0.31
C LEU A 296 14.56 -11.59 1.09
N LYS A 297 15.57 -11.95 1.86
CA LYS A 297 15.39 -12.39 3.25
C LYS A 297 16.25 -11.58 4.22
N PRO A 298 15.90 -11.56 5.50
CA PRO A 298 16.71 -10.90 6.53
C PRO A 298 18.19 -11.29 6.47
N GLY A 299 19.07 -10.28 6.49
CA GLY A 299 20.52 -10.43 6.40
C GLY A 299 21.09 -10.48 4.97
N ASP A 300 20.24 -10.56 3.94
CA ASP A 300 20.69 -10.36 2.55
C ASP A 300 21.14 -8.92 2.33
N THR A 301 22.04 -8.72 1.37
CA THR A 301 22.49 -7.38 0.96
C THR A 301 21.97 -7.01 -0.42
N ILE A 302 21.66 -5.71 -0.60
CA ILE A 302 21.09 -5.16 -1.83
C ILE A 302 21.95 -4.00 -2.30
N ARG A 303 22.25 -3.94 -3.61
CA ARG A 303 22.76 -2.75 -4.30
C ARG A 303 21.77 -2.29 -5.34
N PHE A 304 21.47 -1.00 -5.35
CA PHE A 304 20.66 -0.38 -6.38
C PHE A 304 21.51 -0.02 -7.59
N VAL A 305 21.06 -0.42 -8.78
CA VAL A 305 21.76 -0.18 -10.04
C VAL A 305 20.84 0.66 -10.93
N PRO A 306 21.20 1.92 -11.22
CA PRO A 306 20.33 2.79 -12.01
C PRO A 306 20.28 2.33 -13.47
N VAL A 307 19.06 2.35 -14.03
CA VAL A 307 18.78 2.08 -15.45
C VAL A 307 17.79 3.10 -16.00
N ARG A 308 17.74 3.27 -17.29
CA ARG A 308 16.69 4.04 -17.96
C ARG A 308 15.50 3.15 -18.27
N SER A 309 14.31 3.73 -18.32
CA SER A 309 13.07 2.95 -18.57
C SER A 309 13.03 2.33 -19.96
N GLU A 310 13.60 2.96 -20.96
CA GLU A 310 13.73 2.45 -22.34
C GLU A 310 14.69 1.26 -22.49
N GLU A 311 15.47 0.99 -21.45
CA GLU A 311 16.46 -0.10 -21.40
C GLU A 311 15.92 -1.33 -20.66
N THR A 312 14.65 -1.29 -20.23
CA THR A 312 14.04 -2.38 -19.49
C THR A 312 13.33 -3.37 -20.41
N ALA A 313 13.45 -4.66 -20.09
CA ALA A 313 12.73 -5.69 -20.84
C ALA A 313 11.23 -5.68 -20.51
N SER A 314 10.41 -5.97 -21.52
CA SER A 314 8.97 -6.11 -21.35
C SER A 314 8.61 -7.16 -20.29
N PRO A 315 7.67 -6.87 -19.39
CA PRO A 315 7.17 -7.84 -18.41
C PRO A 315 6.57 -9.12 -19.00
N LYS A 316 5.99 -9.07 -20.20
CA LYS A 316 5.34 -10.25 -20.81
C LYS A 316 6.29 -11.15 -21.59
N GLU A 317 7.41 -10.64 -22.02
CA GLU A 317 8.42 -11.49 -22.64
C GLU A 317 9.11 -12.34 -21.59
N ILE A 318 8.64 -13.55 -21.38
CA ILE A 318 9.36 -14.56 -20.62
C ILE A 318 10.49 -15.11 -21.50
N GLY A 319 11.35 -14.23 -21.97
CA GLY A 319 12.58 -14.58 -22.63
C GLY A 319 13.69 -14.94 -21.64
N PRO A 320 14.79 -15.59 -22.07
CA PRO A 320 15.89 -15.98 -21.15
C PRO A 320 16.46 -14.83 -20.34
N ALA A 321 16.63 -13.65 -20.95
CA ALA A 321 17.17 -12.47 -20.29
C ALA A 321 16.27 -11.98 -19.12
N ARG A 322 14.95 -12.03 -19.29
CA ARG A 322 14.01 -11.63 -18.24
C ARG A 322 13.87 -12.69 -17.16
N ARG A 323 13.80 -13.97 -17.55
CA ARG A 323 13.71 -15.11 -16.59
C ARG A 323 14.91 -15.13 -15.63
N ALA A 324 16.09 -14.76 -16.12
CA ALA A 324 17.28 -14.65 -15.30
C ALA A 324 17.34 -13.33 -14.50
N GLY A 325 16.36 -12.43 -14.66
CA GLY A 325 16.40 -11.08 -14.07
C GLY A 325 17.56 -10.24 -14.62
N LEU A 326 18.05 -10.57 -15.82
CA LEU A 326 19.13 -9.88 -16.49
C LEU A 326 18.53 -8.69 -17.24
N VAL A 327 18.55 -7.53 -16.61
CA VAL A 327 18.37 -6.25 -17.27
C VAL A 327 19.76 -5.72 -17.56
N GLU A 328 20.07 -5.45 -18.83
CA GLU A 328 21.35 -4.86 -19.19
C GLU A 328 21.41 -3.44 -18.63
N VAL A 329 22.44 -3.15 -17.85
CA VAL A 329 22.66 -1.85 -17.26
C VAL A 329 23.52 -1.05 -18.24
N LEU A 330 22.89 -0.19 -19.03
CA LEU A 330 23.57 0.66 -20.01
C LEU A 330 23.99 2.01 -19.42
N SER A 331 23.46 2.40 -18.26
CA SER A 331 23.83 3.64 -17.57
C SER A 331 24.33 3.34 -16.16
N ALA A 332 25.54 3.79 -15.86
CA ALA A 332 26.13 3.66 -14.53
C ALA A 332 25.63 4.73 -13.53
N GLY A 333 24.62 5.53 -13.88
CA GLY A 333 24.21 6.70 -13.12
C GLY A 333 25.15 7.89 -13.32
N GLY A 334 24.73 9.07 -12.94
CA GLY A 334 25.58 10.28 -12.97
C GLY A 334 25.38 11.19 -14.18
N ASP A 335 24.36 10.95 -14.99
CA ASP A 335 23.97 11.82 -16.11
C ASP A 335 22.90 12.86 -15.70
N ALA A 336 22.81 13.18 -14.39
CA ALA A 336 21.85 14.13 -13.81
C ALA A 336 20.37 13.75 -14.02
N ASP A 337 20.05 12.44 -14.11
CA ASP A 337 18.65 11.97 -14.14
C ASP A 337 17.98 12.29 -12.80
N ASN A 338 17.00 13.20 -12.82
CA ASN A 338 16.22 13.60 -11.66
C ASN A 338 14.80 12.97 -11.62
N GLY A 339 14.51 12.07 -12.56
CA GLY A 339 13.20 11.43 -12.70
C GLY A 339 12.11 12.28 -13.36
N ILE A 340 12.40 13.52 -13.76
CA ILE A 340 11.46 14.38 -14.49
C ILE A 340 11.53 14.05 -15.99
N LEU A 341 10.41 13.57 -16.54
CA LEU A 341 10.27 13.23 -17.95
C LEU A 341 9.91 14.44 -18.81
N GLY A 342 9.23 15.42 -18.22
CA GLY A 342 8.83 16.64 -18.91
C GLY A 342 8.09 17.60 -17.99
N THR A 343 8.01 18.86 -18.40
CA THR A 343 7.23 19.90 -17.73
C THR A 343 6.44 20.69 -18.76
N THR A 344 5.20 21.03 -18.43
CA THR A 344 4.33 21.90 -19.23
C THR A 344 3.60 22.86 -18.29
N THR A 345 2.66 23.63 -18.81
CA THR A 345 1.70 24.40 -18.03
C THR A 345 0.29 24.01 -18.46
N THR A 346 -0.68 24.21 -17.58
CA THR A 346 -2.10 24.14 -17.94
C THR A 346 -2.44 25.08 -19.10
N ALA A 347 -3.53 24.80 -19.83
CA ALA A 347 -3.89 25.56 -21.03
C ALA A 347 -4.04 27.09 -20.80
N ASP A 348 -4.41 27.49 -19.59
CA ASP A 348 -4.47 28.91 -19.16
C ASP A 348 -3.12 29.50 -18.75
N GLY A 349 -2.05 28.69 -18.73
CA GLY A 349 -0.70 29.09 -18.35
C GLY A 349 -0.48 29.37 -16.86
N THR A 350 -1.45 29.06 -15.99
CA THR A 350 -1.41 29.45 -14.57
C THR A 350 -0.71 28.43 -13.68
N THR A 351 -0.78 27.14 -14.03
CA THR A 351 -0.29 26.05 -13.18
C THR A 351 0.75 25.22 -13.92
N ALA A 352 1.90 25.00 -13.29
CA ALA A 352 2.92 24.07 -13.80
C ALA A 352 2.44 22.62 -13.73
N VAL A 353 2.75 21.83 -14.73
CA VAL A 353 2.47 20.39 -14.78
C VAL A 353 3.79 19.65 -14.96
N THR A 354 4.16 18.82 -14.00
CA THR A 354 5.40 18.04 -14.01
C THR A 354 5.07 16.56 -14.18
N TYR A 355 5.68 15.93 -15.17
CA TYR A 355 5.56 14.50 -15.41
C TYR A 355 6.79 13.80 -14.87
N ARG A 356 6.61 12.96 -13.85
CA ARG A 356 7.70 12.25 -13.17
C ARG A 356 7.66 10.76 -13.47
N ARG A 357 8.82 10.17 -13.62
CA ARG A 357 8.98 8.71 -13.72
C ARG A 357 8.70 8.08 -12.34
N SER A 358 7.87 7.05 -12.31
CA SER A 358 7.58 6.25 -11.12
C SER A 358 7.69 4.75 -11.47
N GLY A 359 8.91 4.28 -11.68
CA GLY A 359 9.20 2.98 -12.30
C GLY A 359 9.20 3.07 -13.83
N ASP A 360 9.22 1.91 -14.48
CA ASP A 360 9.16 1.78 -15.95
C ASP A 360 7.72 1.60 -16.47
N ASP A 361 6.74 1.44 -15.58
CA ASP A 361 5.33 1.19 -15.88
C ASP A 361 4.36 2.28 -15.41
N ASN A 362 4.86 3.37 -14.79
CA ASN A 362 4.01 4.47 -14.31
C ASN A 362 4.60 5.84 -14.65
N ILE A 363 3.70 6.81 -14.88
CA ILE A 363 4.00 8.24 -14.85
C ILE A 363 3.16 8.91 -13.77
N LEU A 364 3.82 9.69 -12.91
CA LEU A 364 3.17 10.56 -11.94
C LEU A 364 3.06 11.96 -12.54
N VAL A 365 1.83 12.43 -12.77
CA VAL A 365 1.52 13.79 -13.24
C VAL A 365 1.25 14.66 -12.02
N GLU A 366 2.06 15.66 -11.77
CA GLU A 366 1.93 16.58 -10.64
C GLU A 366 1.56 17.99 -11.07
N TYR A 367 0.73 18.65 -10.28
CA TYR A 367 0.25 20.01 -10.51
C TYR A 367 0.78 20.98 -9.46
N GLY A 368 1.30 22.11 -9.93
CA GLY A 368 1.68 23.26 -9.11
C GLY A 368 2.71 22.96 -8.02
N ASP A 369 2.76 23.84 -7.03
CA ASP A 369 3.67 23.73 -5.88
C ASP A 369 3.20 22.70 -4.85
N MET A 370 4.11 22.29 -3.95
CA MET A 370 3.84 21.37 -2.84
C MET A 370 2.99 22.06 -1.75
N ARG A 371 1.70 22.25 -2.05
CA ARG A 371 0.73 22.88 -1.14
C ARG A 371 -0.63 22.20 -1.22
N LEU A 372 -1.41 22.27 -0.15
CA LEU A 372 -2.77 21.79 -0.12
C LEU A 372 -3.72 22.83 -0.76
N ASP A 373 -4.12 22.53 -2.00
CA ASP A 373 -4.97 23.39 -2.81
C ASP A 373 -6.02 22.57 -3.56
N LEU A 374 -7.31 22.87 -3.32
CA LEU A 374 -8.41 22.12 -3.93
C LEU A 374 -8.53 22.36 -5.44
N ALA A 375 -8.00 23.47 -5.97
CA ALA A 375 -7.93 23.69 -7.41
C ALA A 375 -6.97 22.70 -8.09
N LEU A 376 -5.82 22.40 -7.45
CA LEU A 376 -4.90 21.37 -7.94
C LEU A 376 -5.56 19.98 -7.90
N ARG A 377 -6.30 19.67 -6.81
CA ARG A 377 -7.03 18.39 -6.72
C ARG A 377 -8.16 18.29 -7.76
N ALA A 378 -8.84 19.38 -8.04
CA ALA A 378 -9.84 19.46 -9.10
C ALA A 378 -9.22 19.13 -10.47
N ARG A 379 -8.02 19.66 -10.76
CA ARG A 379 -7.29 19.36 -12.00
C ARG A 379 -6.92 17.88 -12.11
N VAL A 380 -6.42 17.29 -11.00
CA VAL A 380 -6.18 15.83 -10.92
C VAL A 380 -7.43 15.03 -11.26
N HIS A 381 -8.59 15.44 -10.74
CA HIS A 381 -9.86 14.77 -11.01
C HIS A 381 -10.26 14.90 -12.48
N ALA A 382 -10.17 16.09 -13.06
CA ALA A 382 -10.49 16.31 -14.45
C ALA A 382 -9.64 15.43 -15.39
N LEU A 383 -8.34 15.33 -15.15
CA LEU A 383 -7.46 14.44 -15.92
C LEU A 383 -7.84 12.97 -15.72
N SER A 384 -8.11 12.55 -14.49
CA SER A 384 -8.50 11.18 -14.17
C SER A 384 -9.80 10.76 -14.90
N GLU A 385 -10.83 11.62 -14.86
CA GLU A 385 -12.11 11.39 -15.56
C GLU A 385 -11.93 11.36 -17.08
N ARG A 386 -11.12 12.26 -17.63
CA ARG A 386 -10.79 12.29 -19.06
C ARG A 386 -10.17 10.96 -19.50
N ILE A 387 -9.16 10.48 -18.78
CA ILE A 387 -8.47 9.22 -19.07
C ILE A 387 -9.42 8.03 -18.89
N ALA A 388 -10.21 8.02 -17.81
CA ALA A 388 -11.16 6.96 -17.53
C ALA A 388 -12.26 6.84 -18.59
N ALA A 389 -12.68 7.96 -19.18
CA ALA A 389 -13.67 7.98 -20.27
C ALA A 389 -13.11 7.41 -21.57
N GLU A 390 -11.83 7.65 -21.90
CA GLU A 390 -11.18 7.12 -23.10
C GLU A 390 -10.87 5.63 -23.01
N LYS A 391 -10.55 5.12 -21.81
CA LYS A 391 -10.18 3.72 -21.54
C LYS A 391 -9.19 3.16 -22.57
N PRO A 392 -8.02 3.78 -22.78
CA PRO A 392 -7.09 3.33 -23.79
C PRO A 392 -6.63 1.90 -23.49
N ARG A 393 -6.39 1.12 -24.54
CA ARG A 393 -5.83 -0.23 -24.39
C ARG A 393 -4.50 -0.16 -23.66
N GLY A 394 -4.30 -1.00 -22.64
CA GLY A 394 -3.07 -1.06 -21.86
C GLY A 394 -3.05 -0.13 -20.65
N LEU A 395 -4.08 0.69 -20.42
CA LEU A 395 -4.28 1.35 -19.15
C LEU A 395 -4.57 0.30 -18.07
N VAL A 396 -3.82 0.33 -16.96
CA VAL A 396 -3.94 -0.63 -15.86
C VAL A 396 -4.61 -0.01 -14.66
N ASP A 397 -4.12 1.15 -14.19
CA ASP A 397 -4.64 1.85 -13.00
C ASP A 397 -4.52 3.36 -13.13
N LEU A 398 -5.44 4.07 -12.47
CA LEU A 398 -5.41 5.51 -12.25
C LEU A 398 -5.53 5.77 -10.76
N THR A 399 -4.48 6.35 -10.15
CA THR A 399 -4.47 6.57 -8.70
C THR A 399 -4.27 8.04 -8.41
N PRO A 400 -5.34 8.77 -8.02
CA PRO A 400 -5.24 10.17 -7.67
C PRO A 400 -4.64 10.36 -6.27
N GLY A 401 -3.65 11.23 -6.18
CA GLY A 401 -3.15 11.84 -4.96
C GLY A 401 -3.80 13.21 -4.71
N ILE A 402 -3.20 14.00 -3.82
CA ILE A 402 -3.73 15.32 -3.46
C ILE A 402 -3.56 16.34 -4.58
N ARG A 403 -2.38 16.36 -5.22
CA ARG A 403 -2.04 17.24 -6.34
C ARG A 403 -1.42 16.46 -7.51
N SER A 404 -1.59 15.15 -7.52
CA SER A 404 -0.97 14.27 -8.52
C SER A 404 -1.92 13.18 -8.98
N LEU A 405 -1.70 12.69 -10.21
CA LEU A 405 -2.33 11.50 -10.75
C LEU A 405 -1.24 10.53 -11.19
N GLN A 406 -1.21 9.33 -10.62
CA GLN A 406 -0.38 8.26 -11.17
C GLN A 406 -1.17 7.47 -12.21
N VAL A 407 -0.58 7.35 -13.38
CA VAL A 407 -1.10 6.57 -14.50
C VAL A 407 -0.21 5.35 -14.69
N LYS A 408 -0.78 4.17 -14.46
CA LYS A 408 -0.11 2.90 -14.67
C LYS A 408 -0.54 2.30 -16.00
N ALA A 409 0.44 1.98 -16.83
CA ALA A 409 0.20 1.35 -18.12
C ALA A 409 0.96 0.02 -18.25
N ASP A 410 0.45 -0.84 -19.13
CA ASP A 410 1.10 -2.07 -19.55
C ASP A 410 2.30 -1.74 -20.45
N PRO A 411 3.55 -2.00 -20.02
CA PRO A 411 4.74 -1.66 -20.79
C PRO A 411 4.90 -2.45 -22.10
N ASP A 412 4.10 -3.51 -22.31
CA ASP A 412 4.03 -4.22 -23.60
C ASP A 412 3.13 -3.51 -24.62
N VAL A 413 2.33 -2.56 -24.16
CA VAL A 413 1.43 -1.78 -25.01
C VAL A 413 1.91 -0.35 -25.21
N TRP A 414 2.49 0.24 -24.14
CA TRP A 414 2.95 1.62 -24.09
C TRP A 414 4.41 1.72 -23.69
N SER A 415 5.22 2.34 -24.53
CA SER A 415 6.50 2.87 -24.04
C SER A 415 6.25 4.09 -23.14
N GLN A 416 7.16 4.37 -22.21
CA GLN A 416 7.04 5.53 -21.33
C GLN A 416 6.97 6.85 -22.13
N LYS A 417 7.68 6.93 -23.27
CA LYS A 417 7.62 8.07 -24.18
C LYS A 417 6.22 8.26 -24.78
N GLN A 418 5.61 7.20 -25.31
CA GLN A 418 4.26 7.26 -25.87
C GLN A 418 3.23 7.65 -24.81
N MET A 419 3.36 7.10 -23.59
CA MET A 419 2.47 7.45 -22.49
C MET A 419 2.62 8.93 -22.09
N LEU A 420 3.85 9.47 -22.07
CA LEU A 420 4.10 10.88 -21.79
C LEU A 420 3.46 11.79 -22.86
N GLU A 421 3.70 11.50 -24.14
CA GLU A 421 3.14 12.28 -25.25
C GLU A 421 1.59 12.32 -25.19
N TRP A 422 0.97 11.18 -24.94
CA TRP A 422 -0.48 11.07 -24.79
C TRP A 422 -1.01 11.82 -23.55
N LEU A 423 -0.32 11.72 -22.40
CA LEU A 423 -0.72 12.45 -21.19
C LEU A 423 -0.64 13.97 -21.35
N VAL A 424 0.39 14.47 -22.05
CA VAL A 424 0.51 15.89 -22.40
C VAL A 424 -0.65 16.33 -23.28
N GLU A 425 -1.04 15.52 -24.26
CA GLU A 425 -2.20 15.79 -25.10
C GLU A 425 -3.51 15.81 -24.30
N CYS A 426 -3.76 14.80 -23.45
CA CYS A 426 -4.92 14.76 -22.57
C CYS A 426 -5.02 16.01 -21.69
N GLU A 427 -3.89 16.42 -21.08
CA GLU A 427 -3.84 17.59 -20.20
C GLU A 427 -4.17 18.88 -20.96
N SER A 428 -3.64 19.06 -22.16
CA SER A 428 -3.85 20.25 -22.97
C SER A 428 -5.30 20.49 -23.39
N GLN A 429 -6.12 19.47 -23.35
CA GLN A 429 -7.54 19.48 -23.74
C GLN A 429 -8.50 19.62 -22.56
N LEU A 430 -7.99 19.73 -21.33
CA LEU A 430 -8.86 19.86 -20.16
C LEU A 430 -9.45 21.27 -20.05
N PRO A 431 -10.72 21.40 -19.58
CA PRO A 431 -11.33 22.70 -19.29
C PRO A 431 -10.60 23.40 -18.14
N ALA A 432 -10.89 24.67 -17.96
CA ALA A 432 -10.40 25.44 -16.80
C ALA A 432 -10.90 24.80 -15.49
N ALA A 433 -10.05 24.79 -14.46
CA ALA A 433 -10.37 24.15 -13.18
C ALA A 433 -11.55 24.82 -12.46
N GLU A 434 -11.72 26.12 -12.63
CA GLU A 434 -12.81 26.92 -12.02
C GLU A 434 -14.20 26.46 -12.46
N GLU A 435 -14.33 25.83 -13.64
CA GLU A 435 -15.60 25.33 -14.16
C GLU A 435 -16.01 23.98 -13.56
N LEU A 436 -15.16 23.38 -12.70
CA LEU A 436 -15.41 22.05 -12.17
C LEU A 436 -16.60 22.03 -11.22
N VAL A 437 -17.60 21.23 -11.59
CA VAL A 437 -18.71 20.82 -10.72
C VAL A 437 -18.74 19.30 -10.68
N VAL A 438 -18.62 18.74 -9.49
CA VAL A 438 -18.51 17.28 -9.28
C VAL A 438 -19.71 16.79 -8.47
N PRO A 439 -20.36 15.68 -8.83
CA PRO A 439 -21.30 15.01 -7.96
C PRO A 439 -20.64 14.73 -6.60
N SER A 440 -21.32 15.07 -5.53
CA SER A 440 -20.85 14.93 -4.16
C SER A 440 -21.97 14.37 -3.29
N ARG A 441 -21.61 13.76 -2.18
CA ARG A 441 -22.57 13.34 -1.16
C ARG A 441 -22.13 13.87 0.18
N THR A 442 -23.06 14.29 1.02
CA THR A 442 -22.78 14.48 2.44
C THR A 442 -23.07 13.19 3.18
N VAL A 443 -22.04 12.61 3.75
CA VAL A 443 -22.07 11.33 4.47
C VAL A 443 -21.94 11.64 5.97
N HIS A 444 -23.06 11.52 6.70
CA HIS A 444 -23.09 11.72 8.14
C HIS A 444 -22.68 10.43 8.82
N LEU A 445 -21.61 10.46 9.61
CA LEU A 445 -21.06 9.30 10.33
C LEU A 445 -21.04 9.57 11.84
N PRO A 446 -21.30 8.52 12.67
CA PRO A 446 -21.13 8.64 14.11
C PRO A 446 -19.63 8.77 14.46
N LEU A 447 -19.31 9.52 15.49
CA LEU A 447 -17.96 9.60 16.04
C LEU A 447 -18.00 9.47 17.56
N SER A 448 -17.43 8.38 18.07
CA SER A 448 -17.10 8.23 19.49
C SER A 448 -15.82 9.02 19.75
N TRP A 449 -15.98 10.19 20.38
CA TRP A 449 -14.86 11.08 20.70
C TRP A 449 -13.96 10.48 21.76
N ASP A 450 -12.61 10.53 21.52
CA ASP A 450 -11.64 10.02 22.49
C ASP A 450 -11.91 8.57 22.92
N ASP A 451 -12.26 7.74 21.97
CA ASP A 451 -12.75 6.37 22.13
C ASP A 451 -11.79 5.49 22.95
N PRO A 452 -12.29 4.63 23.86
CA PRO A 452 -11.46 3.74 24.67
C PRO A 452 -10.47 2.88 23.87
N SER A 453 -10.83 2.42 22.66
CA SER A 453 -9.95 1.62 21.82
C SER A 453 -8.75 2.43 21.27
N THR A 454 -8.94 3.72 21.00
CA THR A 454 -7.86 4.62 20.59
C THR A 454 -6.94 4.96 21.75
N ARG A 455 -7.49 5.09 22.97
CA ARG A 455 -6.70 5.23 24.20
C ARG A 455 -5.82 4.01 24.46
N GLU A 456 -6.40 2.82 24.32
CA GLU A 456 -5.65 1.56 24.42
C GLU A 456 -4.49 1.49 23.42
N ALA A 457 -4.71 1.95 22.17
CA ALA A 457 -3.66 1.97 21.17
C ALA A 457 -2.50 2.92 21.55
N ILE A 458 -2.79 4.06 22.17
CA ILE A 458 -1.77 4.98 22.69
C ILE A 458 -0.98 4.32 23.84
N GLU A 459 -1.67 3.67 24.77
CA GLU A 459 -1.06 2.96 25.90
C GLU A 459 -0.12 1.83 25.42
N ARG A 460 -0.59 0.99 24.47
CA ARG A 460 0.22 -0.06 23.85
C ARG A 460 1.48 0.50 23.18
N TYR A 461 1.34 1.64 22.50
CA TYR A 461 2.48 2.32 21.89
C TYR A 461 3.49 2.79 22.92
N MET A 462 3.04 3.42 24.01
CA MET A 462 3.90 3.89 25.09
C MET A 462 4.64 2.74 25.78
N LEU A 463 3.97 1.59 25.93
CA LEU A 463 4.57 0.41 26.59
C LEU A 463 5.55 -0.34 25.68
N GLY A 464 5.27 -0.43 24.40
CA GLY A 464 6.01 -1.32 23.49
C GLY A 464 6.91 -0.62 22.45
N VAL A 465 6.74 0.68 22.23
CA VAL A 465 7.46 1.41 21.16
C VAL A 465 8.20 2.62 21.72
N ARG A 466 7.47 3.58 22.31
CA ARG A 466 8.07 4.82 22.79
C ARG A 466 7.22 5.50 23.87
N SER A 467 7.71 5.53 25.11
CA SER A 467 7.00 6.06 26.27
C SER A 467 7.02 7.59 26.37
N ASP A 468 8.04 8.26 25.82
CA ASP A 468 8.32 9.69 25.96
C ASP A 468 7.97 10.53 24.73
N ALA A 469 7.20 9.95 23.79
CA ALA A 469 6.82 10.62 22.55
C ALA A 469 6.06 11.94 22.81
N PRO A 470 6.35 13.04 22.09
CA PRO A 470 5.75 14.36 22.33
C PRO A 470 4.21 14.41 22.22
N TRP A 471 3.62 13.47 21.51
CA TRP A 471 2.17 13.33 21.33
C TRP A 471 1.50 12.43 22.38
N CYS A 472 2.26 11.84 23.26
CA CYS A 472 1.78 11.01 24.37
C CYS A 472 1.69 11.83 25.68
N PRO A 473 0.83 11.43 26.61
CA PRO A 473 -0.09 10.28 26.60
C PRO A 473 -1.46 10.56 25.96
N TRP A 474 -1.71 11.76 25.44
CA TRP A 474 -3.03 12.15 24.93
C TRP A 474 -2.93 12.93 23.62
N ASN A 475 -3.35 12.29 22.53
CA ASN A 475 -3.26 12.88 21.19
C ASN A 475 -4.07 14.17 21.04
N ILE A 476 -5.26 14.25 21.66
CA ILE A 476 -6.11 15.45 21.57
C ILE A 476 -5.42 16.68 22.18
N GLU A 477 -4.75 16.51 23.32
CA GLU A 477 -3.97 17.61 23.91
C GLU A 477 -2.77 18.00 23.00
N PHE A 478 -2.14 17.02 22.36
CA PHE A 478 -1.10 17.31 21.38
C PHE A 478 -1.65 18.08 20.17
N ILE A 479 -2.82 17.66 19.62
CA ILE A 479 -3.52 18.37 18.54
C ILE A 479 -3.82 19.82 18.96
N ARG A 480 -4.31 20.03 20.18
CA ARG A 480 -4.56 21.36 20.74
C ARG A 480 -3.32 22.26 20.69
N ARG A 481 -2.19 21.76 21.21
CA ARG A 481 -0.93 22.51 21.27
C ARG A 481 -0.38 22.83 19.88
N MET A 482 -0.36 21.83 18.98
CA MET A 482 0.14 21.98 17.60
C MET A 482 -0.63 23.04 16.81
N ASN A 483 -1.90 23.27 17.16
CA ASN A 483 -2.78 24.17 16.43
C ASN A 483 -3.08 25.50 17.18
N GLY A 484 -2.47 25.73 18.34
CA GLY A 484 -2.65 26.95 19.10
C GLY A 484 -4.10 27.18 19.54
N LEU A 485 -4.81 26.10 19.91
CA LEU A 485 -6.14 26.17 20.46
C LEU A 485 -6.10 26.36 21.98
N ASP A 486 -7.08 27.09 22.55
CA ASP A 486 -7.10 27.42 23.96
C ASP A 486 -7.45 26.21 24.84
N SER A 487 -8.35 25.34 24.35
CA SER A 487 -8.85 24.19 25.11
C SER A 487 -9.01 22.94 24.22
N VAL A 488 -9.13 21.78 24.84
CA VAL A 488 -9.50 20.52 24.15
C VAL A 488 -10.94 20.56 23.62
N ASP A 489 -11.81 21.36 24.25
CA ASP A 489 -13.18 21.59 23.75
C ASP A 489 -13.17 22.35 22.42
N ASP A 490 -12.14 23.17 22.15
CA ASP A 490 -11.97 23.81 20.86
C ASP A 490 -11.56 22.80 19.78
N VAL A 491 -10.76 21.78 20.14
CA VAL A 491 -10.47 20.67 19.22
C VAL A 491 -11.76 19.92 18.89
N TYR A 492 -12.55 19.58 19.92
CA TYR A 492 -13.85 18.91 19.74
C TYR A 492 -14.76 19.71 18.79
N ARG A 493 -14.99 20.99 19.08
CA ARG A 493 -15.83 21.86 18.24
C ARG A 493 -15.29 21.91 16.80
N THR A 494 -14.00 22.12 16.63
CA THR A 494 -13.37 22.18 15.29
C THR A 494 -13.62 20.91 14.49
N VAL A 495 -13.54 19.72 15.14
CA VAL A 495 -13.75 18.44 14.47
C VAL A 495 -15.22 18.23 14.10
N PHE A 496 -16.16 18.54 15.00
CA PHE A 496 -17.58 18.29 14.76
C PHE A 496 -18.27 19.35 13.88
N ASP A 497 -17.78 20.59 13.86
CA ASP A 497 -18.32 21.67 13.02
C ASP A 497 -17.81 21.60 11.57
N ALA A 498 -16.75 20.84 11.31
CA ALA A 498 -16.13 20.74 10.00
C ALA A 498 -16.90 19.83 9.05
N SER A 499 -16.94 20.22 7.76
CA SER A 499 -17.27 19.33 6.64
C SER A 499 -15.98 18.94 5.94
N TYR A 500 -15.67 17.64 5.95
CA TYR A 500 -14.42 17.12 5.40
C TYR A 500 -14.60 16.60 3.98
N LEU A 501 -13.95 17.23 3.01
CA LEU A 501 -13.94 16.79 1.61
C LEU A 501 -12.95 15.65 1.42
N VAL A 502 -13.42 14.53 0.88
CA VAL A 502 -12.61 13.34 0.54
C VAL A 502 -11.82 13.61 -0.74
N LEU A 503 -10.52 13.76 -0.62
CA LEU A 503 -9.60 14.03 -1.72
C LEU A 503 -8.99 12.76 -2.33
N GLY A 504 -8.78 11.74 -1.51
CA GLY A 504 -8.20 10.45 -1.88
C GLY A 504 -8.81 9.32 -1.08
N LEU A 505 -8.62 8.09 -1.57
CA LEU A 505 -8.99 6.86 -0.88
C LEU A 505 -7.78 5.92 -0.88
N GLY A 506 -7.65 5.13 0.18
CA GLY A 506 -6.56 4.17 0.27
C GLY A 506 -5.36 4.62 1.09
N ASP A 507 -5.43 5.76 1.78
CA ASP A 507 -4.47 6.04 2.85
C ASP A 507 -4.69 5.00 3.96
N VAL A 508 -3.62 4.26 4.29
CA VAL A 508 -3.70 3.12 5.23
C VAL A 508 -4.75 2.08 4.81
N TYR A 509 -4.85 1.78 3.51
CA TYR A 509 -5.68 0.71 2.91
C TYR A 509 -7.21 0.91 2.90
N LEU A 510 -7.89 0.04 2.20
CA LEU A 510 -9.31 -0.34 2.23
C LEU A 510 -10.31 0.83 2.36
N GLY A 511 -10.33 1.69 1.36
CA GLY A 511 -11.30 2.79 1.29
C GLY A 511 -11.08 3.88 2.33
N ALA A 512 -9.94 3.86 3.04
CA ALA A 512 -9.56 4.88 4.02
C ALA A 512 -9.45 6.26 3.34
N PRO A 513 -10.20 7.28 3.80
CA PRO A 513 -10.18 8.59 3.16
C PRO A 513 -8.94 9.39 3.55
N VAL A 514 -8.44 10.17 2.60
CA VAL A 514 -7.63 11.36 2.85
C VAL A 514 -8.57 12.54 2.71
N ALA A 515 -8.95 13.16 3.81
CA ALA A 515 -9.97 14.22 3.80
C ALA A 515 -9.52 15.49 4.50
N VAL A 516 -10.00 16.64 4.02
CA VAL A 516 -9.69 17.95 4.60
C VAL A 516 -10.95 18.76 4.83
N PRO A 517 -11.01 19.62 5.87
CA PRO A 517 -12.10 20.57 6.02
C PRO A 517 -12.19 21.51 4.81
N LEU A 518 -13.40 21.72 4.30
CA LEU A 518 -13.66 22.73 3.28
C LEU A 518 -13.28 24.13 3.76
N ASP A 519 -13.65 24.47 5.00
CA ASP A 519 -13.23 25.70 5.64
C ASP A 519 -11.82 25.56 6.21
N PRO A 520 -10.82 26.30 5.68
CA PRO A 520 -9.45 26.23 6.19
C PRO A 520 -9.28 26.60 7.67
N ARG A 521 -10.24 27.32 8.26
CA ARG A 521 -10.23 27.68 9.69
C ARG A 521 -10.43 26.46 10.59
N HIS A 522 -11.07 25.39 10.08
CA HIS A 522 -11.24 24.11 10.77
C HIS A 522 -10.09 23.12 10.53
N ARG A 523 -9.11 23.46 9.70
CA ARG A 523 -7.94 22.56 9.49
C ARG A 523 -7.15 22.44 10.78
N LEU A 524 -6.88 21.19 11.15
CA LEU A 524 -5.97 20.83 12.22
C LEU A 524 -4.76 20.13 11.59
N VAL A 525 -3.56 20.59 11.93
CA VAL A 525 -2.31 20.06 11.40
C VAL A 525 -1.54 19.40 12.53
N THR A 526 -1.06 18.20 12.30
CA THR A 526 -0.26 17.44 13.27
C THR A 526 0.98 16.85 12.59
N THR A 527 1.76 16.09 13.35
CA THR A 527 2.78 15.19 12.80
C THR A 527 2.35 13.75 12.96
N LYS A 528 2.84 12.89 12.08
CA LYS A 528 2.64 11.43 12.20
C LYS A 528 3.52 10.88 13.35
N TYR A 529 3.12 9.76 13.93
CA TYR A 529 3.95 9.03 14.92
C TYR A 529 5.29 8.63 14.28
N ASN A 530 6.34 8.76 15.02
CA ASN A 530 7.69 8.31 14.65
C ASN A 530 8.38 7.67 15.88
N PRO A 531 8.61 6.33 15.86
CA PRO A 531 8.11 5.34 14.90
C PRO A 531 6.57 5.24 14.87
N ALA A 532 6.01 4.68 13.79
CA ALA A 532 4.57 4.41 13.70
C ALA A 532 4.13 3.40 14.76
N ARG A 533 2.84 3.42 15.15
CA ARG A 533 2.24 2.38 16.00
C ARG A 533 2.24 1.05 15.25
N THR A 534 2.41 -0.03 15.99
CA THR A 534 2.28 -1.40 15.48
C THR A 534 0.83 -1.85 15.35
N TRP A 535 -0.07 -1.25 16.12
CA TRP A 535 -1.50 -1.55 16.10
C TRP A 535 -2.35 -0.27 16.19
N THR A 536 -3.36 -0.20 15.33
CA THR A 536 -4.40 0.83 15.29
C THR A 536 -5.73 0.11 15.15
N PRO A 537 -6.74 0.42 15.97
CA PRO A 537 -8.04 -0.24 15.86
C PRO A 537 -8.74 0.11 14.55
N GLU A 538 -9.47 -0.84 13.99
CA GLU A 538 -10.31 -0.64 12.81
C GLU A 538 -11.28 0.53 13.02
N ASN A 539 -11.37 1.39 12.02
CA ASN A 539 -12.18 2.61 11.97
C ASN A 539 -11.82 3.67 13.03
N ALA A 540 -10.60 3.62 13.59
CA ALA A 540 -10.05 4.76 14.29
C ALA A 540 -10.01 5.98 13.36
N VAL A 541 -10.36 7.14 13.90
CA VAL A 541 -10.31 8.43 13.21
C VAL A 541 -9.13 9.23 13.75
N GLY A 542 -8.28 9.72 12.85
CA GLY A 542 -7.08 10.46 13.23
C GLY A 542 -6.71 11.56 12.25
N ILE A 543 -5.80 12.42 12.69
CA ILE A 543 -5.26 13.54 11.90
C ILE A 543 -3.75 13.33 11.76
N GLY A 544 -3.24 13.39 10.53
CA GLY A 544 -1.82 13.31 10.20
C GLY A 544 -1.47 14.29 9.07
N GLY A 545 -0.42 15.13 9.28
CA GLY A 545 -0.28 16.30 8.43
C GLY A 545 -1.53 17.17 8.52
N ALA A 546 -2.07 17.59 7.40
CA ALA A 546 -3.30 18.36 7.31
C ALA A 546 -4.57 17.50 7.08
N TYR A 547 -4.44 16.16 7.12
CA TYR A 547 -5.48 15.24 6.68
C TYR A 547 -6.14 14.50 7.83
N LEU A 548 -7.45 14.30 7.70
CA LEU A 548 -8.22 13.35 8.48
C LEU A 548 -8.31 12.04 7.70
N CYS A 549 -8.09 10.94 8.41
CA CYS A 549 -8.24 9.57 7.91
C CYS A 549 -9.13 8.74 8.82
N ILE A 550 -9.82 7.75 8.23
CA ILE A 550 -10.54 6.67 8.91
C ILE A 550 -9.85 5.36 8.55
N TYR A 551 -9.27 4.67 9.49
CA TYR A 551 -8.57 3.41 9.23
C TYR A 551 -9.54 2.33 8.77
N GLY A 552 -9.41 1.83 7.53
CA GLY A 552 -10.31 0.84 6.96
C GLY A 552 -10.18 -0.56 7.57
N MET A 553 -9.06 -0.84 8.25
CA MET A 553 -8.76 -2.13 8.90
C MET A 553 -7.82 -1.92 10.09
N GLU A 554 -7.63 -2.96 10.91
CA GLU A 554 -6.56 -2.98 11.91
C GLU A 554 -5.19 -3.08 11.24
N GLY A 555 -4.21 -2.35 11.77
CA GLY A 555 -2.85 -2.36 11.24
C GLY A 555 -1.94 -1.31 11.86
N PRO A 556 -0.72 -1.13 11.33
CA PRO A 556 0.16 -0.06 11.76
C PRO A 556 -0.44 1.31 11.40
N GLY A 557 -0.06 2.36 12.12
CA GLY A 557 -0.55 3.70 11.82
C GLY A 557 0.19 4.81 12.53
N GLY A 558 0.16 6.01 11.93
CA GLY A 558 0.91 7.18 12.42
C GLY A 558 0.06 8.40 12.78
N TYR A 559 -1.25 8.41 12.53
CA TYR A 559 -2.09 9.59 12.75
C TYR A 559 -2.45 9.79 14.23
N GLN A 560 -2.64 11.05 14.63
CA GLN A 560 -3.05 11.43 15.97
C GLN A 560 -4.55 11.23 16.12
N PHE A 561 -4.98 10.41 17.07
CA PHE A 561 -6.38 10.04 17.22
C PHE A 561 -7.27 11.19 17.72
N VAL A 562 -8.49 11.21 17.18
CA VAL A 562 -9.61 12.01 17.70
C VAL A 562 -10.77 11.14 18.19
N GLY A 563 -10.89 9.90 17.70
CA GLY A 563 -11.95 9.00 18.11
C GLY A 563 -12.06 7.76 17.20
N ARG A 564 -13.25 7.16 17.16
CA ARG A 564 -13.57 5.98 16.36
C ARG A 564 -14.96 6.10 15.74
N THR A 565 -15.16 5.49 14.55
CA THR A 565 -16.43 5.50 13.81
C THR A 565 -16.89 4.08 13.42
N THR A 566 -17.97 4.00 12.64
CA THR A 566 -18.46 2.76 12.02
C THR A 566 -17.61 2.38 10.80
N GLN A 567 -17.87 1.21 10.24
CA GLN A 567 -17.13 0.65 9.11
C GLN A 567 -17.26 1.51 7.86
N VAL A 568 -16.13 1.82 7.24
CA VAL A 568 -16.04 2.43 5.89
C VAL A 568 -15.68 1.42 4.82
N TRP A 569 -15.38 0.18 5.23
CA TRP A 569 -15.11 -0.98 4.38
C TRP A 569 -15.94 -2.17 4.83
N ASN A 570 -16.59 -2.86 3.88
CA ASN A 570 -17.48 -3.99 4.15
C ASN A 570 -17.16 -5.19 3.26
N HIS A 571 -16.18 -5.98 3.62
CA HIS A 571 -15.75 -7.16 2.85
C HIS A 571 -16.46 -8.46 3.23
N ARG A 572 -17.20 -8.48 4.34
CA ARG A 572 -17.78 -9.71 4.93
C ARG A 572 -19.26 -9.91 4.65
N HIS A 573 -19.90 -8.98 3.96
CA HIS A 573 -21.34 -9.02 3.82
C HIS A 573 -21.79 -9.46 2.43
N PRO A 574 -22.33 -10.68 2.29
CA PRO A 574 -23.03 -11.10 1.09
C PRO A 574 -24.41 -10.42 0.95
N GLN A 575 -24.82 -9.65 1.94
CA GLN A 575 -26.10 -8.93 1.97
C GLN A 575 -25.87 -7.43 1.73
N PRO A 576 -26.78 -6.76 0.98
CA PRO A 576 -26.74 -5.30 0.87
C PRO A 576 -26.75 -4.66 2.26
N THR A 577 -25.77 -3.79 2.54
CA THR A 577 -25.71 -3.04 3.79
C THR A 577 -26.08 -1.59 3.50
N PRO A 578 -26.98 -0.95 4.28
CA PRO A 578 -27.37 0.43 4.07
C PRO A 578 -26.14 1.35 3.95
N GLY A 579 -26.15 2.23 2.95
CA GLY A 579 -25.07 3.17 2.66
C GLY A 579 -23.96 2.62 1.76
N PHE A 580 -23.76 1.31 1.67
CA PHE A 580 -22.79 0.69 0.77
C PHE A 580 -23.39 0.38 -0.60
N ASP A 581 -22.58 0.55 -1.64
CA ASP A 581 -22.92 0.08 -2.97
C ASP A 581 -22.87 -1.47 -2.98
N PRO A 582 -23.90 -2.16 -3.55
CA PRO A 582 -23.88 -3.62 -3.59
C PRO A 582 -22.70 -4.24 -4.34
N GLU A 583 -22.10 -3.50 -5.28
CA GLU A 583 -20.98 -3.96 -6.10
C GLU A 583 -19.61 -3.61 -5.51
N HIS A 584 -19.56 -2.74 -4.47
CA HIS A 584 -18.32 -2.22 -3.93
C HIS A 584 -18.27 -2.30 -2.41
N PRO A 585 -17.16 -2.83 -1.83
CA PRO A 585 -17.03 -2.94 -0.38
C PRO A 585 -16.67 -1.64 0.36
N TRP A 586 -16.47 -0.52 -0.34
CA TRP A 586 -16.15 0.79 0.26
C TRP A 586 -17.34 1.74 0.28
N LEU A 587 -17.45 2.53 1.35
CA LEU A 587 -18.54 3.48 1.59
C LEU A 587 -18.34 4.81 0.88
N LEU A 588 -17.13 5.38 1.01
CA LEU A 588 -16.81 6.75 0.61
C LEU A 588 -16.39 6.82 -0.87
N ARG A 589 -16.62 7.98 -1.49
CA ARG A 589 -16.23 8.32 -2.86
C ARG A 589 -15.37 9.59 -2.86
N PHE A 590 -14.63 9.80 -3.93
CA PHE A 590 -13.95 11.09 -4.13
C PHE A 590 -14.99 12.21 -4.15
N PHE A 591 -14.65 13.32 -3.51
CA PHE A 591 -15.50 14.51 -3.31
C PHE A 591 -16.73 14.30 -2.42
N ASP A 592 -16.89 13.17 -1.71
CA ASP A 592 -17.85 13.10 -0.61
C ASP A 592 -17.45 14.07 0.52
N LEU A 593 -18.44 14.58 1.24
CA LEU A 593 -18.29 15.38 2.45
C LEU A 593 -18.61 14.52 3.67
N ILE A 594 -17.65 14.34 4.55
CA ILE A 594 -17.88 13.68 5.84
C ILE A 594 -18.32 14.73 6.85
N GLN A 595 -19.44 14.48 7.53
CA GLN A 595 -19.90 15.23 8.69
C GLN A 595 -20.11 14.30 9.88
N TRP A 596 -19.61 14.70 11.02
CA TRP A 596 -19.68 13.92 12.24
C TRP A 596 -20.90 14.24 13.07
N TYR A 597 -21.48 13.24 13.73
CA TYR A 597 -22.38 13.41 14.85
C TYR A 597 -21.88 12.62 16.07
N PRO A 598 -21.99 13.18 17.31
CA PRO A 598 -21.41 12.55 18.47
C PRO A 598 -22.26 11.37 18.94
N VAL A 599 -21.57 10.30 19.35
CA VAL A 599 -22.15 9.13 20.02
C VAL A 599 -21.24 8.69 21.16
N SER A 600 -21.78 7.96 22.13
CA SER A 600 -20.97 7.28 23.15
C SER A 600 -20.23 6.07 22.57
N ALA A 601 -19.22 5.57 23.28
CA ALA A 601 -18.51 4.36 22.88
C ALA A 601 -19.41 3.11 22.84
N GLU A 602 -20.38 3.03 23.75
CA GLU A 602 -21.36 1.93 23.82
C GLU A 602 -22.31 1.96 22.62
N GLU A 603 -22.91 3.12 22.32
CA GLU A 603 -23.74 3.32 21.13
C GLU A 603 -22.99 3.00 19.85
N LEU A 604 -21.70 3.40 19.75
CA LEU A 604 -20.88 3.07 18.59
C LEU A 604 -20.70 1.55 18.43
N LEU A 605 -20.47 0.81 19.52
CA LEU A 605 -20.30 -0.65 19.45
C LEU A 605 -21.58 -1.34 18.93
N ASP A 606 -22.76 -0.89 19.37
CA ASP A 606 -24.05 -1.40 18.89
C ASP A 606 -24.23 -1.08 17.39
N MET A 607 -23.95 0.15 16.96
CA MET A 607 -24.00 0.54 15.55
C MET A 607 -23.04 -0.28 14.70
N ARG A 608 -21.81 -0.53 15.17
CA ARG A 608 -20.83 -1.36 14.47
C ARG A 608 -21.28 -2.82 14.34
N ALA A 609 -21.93 -3.37 15.39
CA ALA A 609 -22.51 -4.71 15.35
C ALA A 609 -23.66 -4.80 14.33
N ASP A 610 -24.48 -3.77 14.24
CA ASP A 610 -25.57 -3.70 13.27
C ASP A 610 -25.06 -3.61 11.83
N VAL A 611 -24.07 -2.76 11.55
CA VAL A 611 -23.42 -2.70 10.23
C VAL A 611 -22.80 -4.06 9.90
N ALA A 612 -22.10 -4.70 10.84
CA ALA A 612 -21.51 -6.02 10.67
C ALA A 612 -22.55 -7.12 10.40
N ALA A 613 -23.78 -6.95 10.81
CA ALA A 613 -24.89 -7.86 10.55
C ALA A 613 -25.73 -7.50 9.31
N GLY A 614 -25.30 -6.50 8.51
CA GLY A 614 -26.05 -5.98 7.37
C GLY A 614 -27.32 -5.22 7.77
N ARG A 615 -27.39 -4.76 9.00
CA ARG A 615 -28.51 -4.01 9.58
C ARG A 615 -28.03 -2.59 9.96
N GLY A 616 -28.97 -1.77 10.32
CA GLY A 616 -28.69 -0.45 10.88
C GLY A 616 -28.64 0.67 9.84
N ASP A 617 -28.97 1.86 10.30
CA ASP A 617 -28.98 3.12 9.52
C ASP A 617 -28.13 4.15 10.26
N SER A 618 -26.89 3.78 10.59
CA SER A 618 -25.93 4.67 11.26
C SER A 618 -25.34 5.71 10.31
N THR A 619 -25.56 5.53 9.00
CA THR A 619 -25.01 6.38 7.95
C THR A 619 -26.13 7.06 7.17
N ARG A 620 -26.28 8.36 7.35
CA ARG A 620 -27.19 9.16 6.53
C ARG A 620 -26.42 9.75 5.37
N ILE A 621 -26.89 9.54 4.13
CA ILE A 621 -26.29 10.09 2.91
C ILE A 621 -27.26 11.04 2.26
N VAL A 622 -26.78 12.22 1.88
CA VAL A 622 -27.52 13.26 1.17
C VAL A 622 -26.75 13.62 -0.09
N ASP A 623 -27.38 13.45 -1.26
CA ASP A 623 -26.78 13.83 -2.53
C ASP A 623 -26.63 15.34 -2.65
N GLY A 624 -25.55 15.76 -3.33
CA GLY A 624 -25.19 17.15 -3.53
C GLY A 624 -24.22 17.31 -4.70
N VAL A 625 -23.60 18.47 -4.75
CA VAL A 625 -22.56 18.80 -5.71
C VAL A 625 -21.46 19.61 -5.02
N PHE A 626 -20.22 19.40 -5.43
CA PHE A 626 -19.09 20.27 -5.09
C PHE A 626 -18.81 21.19 -6.27
N SER A 627 -18.80 22.50 -6.06
CA SER A 627 -18.45 23.51 -7.05
C SER A 627 -17.18 24.22 -6.62
N LEU A 628 -16.12 24.12 -7.42
CA LEU A 628 -14.86 24.82 -7.12
C LEU A 628 -15.05 26.34 -7.12
N ALA A 629 -15.85 26.88 -8.05
CA ALA A 629 -16.13 28.32 -8.11
C ALA A 629 -16.87 28.85 -6.86
N GLU A 630 -17.78 28.04 -6.29
CA GLU A 630 -18.45 28.40 -5.02
C GLU A 630 -17.49 28.35 -3.85
N HIS A 631 -16.64 27.33 -3.82
CA HIS A 631 -15.61 27.20 -2.81
C HIS A 631 -14.61 28.37 -2.87
N GLN A 632 -14.17 28.79 -4.06
CA GLN A 632 -13.27 29.94 -4.21
C GLN A 632 -13.91 31.24 -3.71
N ARG A 633 -15.18 31.47 -4.05
CA ARG A 633 -15.93 32.63 -3.53
C ARG A 633 -16.02 32.64 -1.99
N PHE A 634 -16.19 31.46 -1.40
CA PHE A 634 -16.16 31.29 0.06
C PHE A 634 -14.78 31.64 0.63
N LEU A 635 -13.70 31.18 0.03
CA LEU A 635 -12.33 31.47 0.47
C LEU A 635 -12.04 32.96 0.39
N ASP A 636 -12.42 33.62 -0.72
CA ASP A 636 -12.22 35.07 -0.93
C ASP A 636 -12.98 35.89 0.11
N ALA A 637 -14.23 35.51 0.40
CA ALA A 637 -15.07 36.21 1.38
C ALA A 637 -14.57 36.07 2.84
N ASN A 638 -13.73 35.04 3.14
CA ASN A 638 -13.22 34.78 4.47
C ASN A 638 -11.67 34.89 4.55
N ALA A 639 -11.04 35.53 3.57
CA ALA A 639 -9.59 35.51 3.40
C ALA A 639 -8.82 36.05 4.62
N GLU A 640 -9.31 37.12 5.26
CA GLU A 640 -8.68 37.72 6.45
C GLU A 640 -8.69 36.75 7.65
N ASP A 641 -9.85 36.17 7.96
CA ASP A 641 -9.99 35.19 9.07
C ASP A 641 -9.16 33.93 8.84
N ILE A 642 -9.14 33.45 7.59
CA ILE A 642 -8.34 32.30 7.20
C ILE A 642 -6.83 32.58 7.38
N ALA A 643 -6.38 33.77 6.96
CA ALA A 643 -4.99 34.19 7.12
C ALA A 643 -4.60 34.34 8.60
N ALA A 644 -5.48 34.95 9.42
CA ALA A 644 -5.25 35.06 10.87
C ALA A 644 -5.15 33.69 11.55
N ARG A 645 -6.06 32.78 11.22
CA ARG A 645 -6.03 31.39 11.74
C ARG A 645 -4.74 30.65 11.33
N ARG A 646 -4.34 30.76 10.06
CA ARG A 646 -3.10 30.18 9.55
C ARG A 646 -1.87 30.70 10.30
N ALA A 647 -1.77 32.00 10.49
CA ALA A 647 -0.65 32.60 11.23
C ALA A 647 -0.59 32.11 12.69
N ALA A 648 -1.73 31.98 13.37
CA ALA A 648 -1.79 31.42 14.73
C ALA A 648 -1.31 29.95 14.78
N MET A 649 -1.72 29.13 13.83
CA MET A 649 -1.28 27.75 13.71
C MET A 649 0.22 27.63 13.42
N GLU A 650 0.76 28.46 12.53
CA GLU A 650 2.19 28.49 12.22
C GLU A 650 3.03 28.89 13.43
N ALA A 651 2.57 29.88 14.20
CA ALA A 651 3.23 30.27 15.45
C ALA A 651 3.23 29.13 16.49
N ALA A 652 2.11 28.43 16.64
CA ALA A 652 2.01 27.30 17.56
C ALA A 652 2.93 26.12 17.15
N ARG A 653 2.98 25.79 15.87
CA ARG A 653 3.89 24.76 15.31
C ARG A 653 5.35 25.15 15.53
N ALA A 654 5.70 26.40 15.29
CA ALA A 654 7.07 26.88 15.54
C ALA A 654 7.46 26.76 17.01
N GLU A 655 6.52 27.03 17.92
CA GLU A 655 6.75 26.85 19.37
C GLU A 655 6.91 25.36 19.71
N GLU A 656 6.06 24.47 19.21
CA GLU A 656 6.19 23.04 19.47
C GLU A 656 7.51 22.49 18.89
N ARG A 657 7.93 22.95 17.71
CA ARG A 657 9.23 22.60 17.13
C ARG A 657 10.40 23.05 18.02
N ARG A 658 10.34 24.25 18.62
CA ARG A 658 11.36 24.70 19.61
C ARG A 658 11.42 23.77 20.83
N ARG A 659 10.26 23.34 21.35
CA ARG A 659 10.18 22.38 22.46
C ARG A 659 10.82 21.04 22.10
N TRP A 660 10.57 20.55 20.90
CA TRP A 660 11.18 19.30 20.42
C TRP A 660 12.70 19.44 20.27
N SER A 661 13.17 20.52 19.68
CA SER A 661 14.62 20.80 19.60
C SER A 661 15.28 20.84 20.96
N ALA A 662 14.65 21.47 21.95
CA ALA A 662 15.15 21.54 23.33
C ALA A 662 15.18 20.17 24.04
N ARG A 663 14.33 19.22 23.61
CA ARG A 663 14.32 17.83 24.10
C ARG A 663 15.22 16.89 23.31
N GLY A 664 15.89 17.37 22.26
CA GLY A 664 16.75 16.55 21.42
C GLY A 664 16.03 15.68 20.39
N GLU A 665 14.73 15.92 20.12
CA GLU A 665 13.94 15.12 19.16
C GLU A 665 14.53 15.09 17.74
N PHE A 666 15.30 16.10 17.36
CA PHE A 666 15.98 16.20 16.07
C PHE A 666 17.47 15.86 16.15
N ALA A 667 17.99 15.43 17.29
CA ALA A 667 19.39 15.01 17.41
C ALA A 667 19.59 13.66 16.70
N ALA A 668 20.72 13.52 16.02
CA ALA A 668 21.04 12.32 15.23
C ALA A 668 21.06 10.99 16.02
N ASP A 669 21.17 11.07 17.37
CA ASP A 669 21.22 9.92 18.28
C ASP A 669 19.87 9.54 18.90
N SER A 670 18.77 10.23 18.59
CA SER A 670 17.46 9.95 19.20
C SER A 670 16.74 8.73 18.62
N VAL A 671 17.27 8.09 17.60
CA VAL A 671 16.84 6.74 17.18
C VAL A 671 17.68 5.74 17.98
N THR A 672 17.42 5.64 19.26
CA THR A 672 17.71 4.40 19.97
C THR A 672 16.89 3.33 19.24
N THR A 673 17.59 2.40 18.59
CA THR A 673 17.06 1.07 18.37
C THR A 673 16.65 0.58 19.76
N ALA A 674 15.39 0.83 20.14
CA ALA A 674 14.80 0.07 21.23
C ALA A 674 14.95 -1.37 20.76
N ALA A 675 15.86 -2.08 21.38
CA ALA A 675 15.91 -3.52 21.30
C ALA A 675 14.48 -3.95 21.59
N VAL A 676 13.78 -4.40 20.56
CA VAL A 676 12.50 -5.09 20.74
C VAL A 676 12.89 -6.26 21.64
N ALA A 677 12.50 -6.14 22.91
CA ALA A 677 12.65 -7.24 23.83
C ALA A 677 12.07 -8.45 23.12
N ASP A 678 12.88 -9.47 23.04
CA ASP A 678 12.56 -10.78 22.51
C ASP A 678 11.31 -11.30 23.26
N HIS A 679 10.15 -10.98 22.74
CA HIS A 679 8.93 -11.70 23.09
C HIS A 679 8.93 -12.96 22.23
N GLY A 680 9.80 -13.88 22.65
CA GLY A 680 9.73 -15.25 22.25
C GLY A 680 8.27 -15.69 22.37
N LEU A 681 7.73 -16.21 21.28
CA LEU A 681 6.56 -17.07 21.30
C LEU A 681 6.91 -18.26 22.21
N GLY A 682 6.67 -18.09 23.51
CA GLY A 682 6.68 -19.18 24.48
C GLY A 682 5.56 -20.13 24.13
N ILE A 683 5.91 -21.14 23.36
CA ILE A 683 5.14 -22.39 23.30
C ILE A 683 5.54 -23.17 24.55
N ASP A 684 4.97 -22.80 25.68
CA ASP A 684 4.93 -23.69 26.85
C ASP A 684 3.52 -24.26 26.99
N GLY A 685 3.33 -25.38 26.27
CA GLY A 685 2.28 -26.31 26.55
C GLY A 685 2.70 -27.26 27.67
N GLU A 686 2.32 -27.00 28.89
CA GLU A 686 2.12 -28.02 29.90
C GLU A 686 0.77 -27.81 30.59
N GLU A 687 -0.21 -28.58 30.13
CA GLU A 687 -1.38 -28.94 30.93
C GLU A 687 -0.92 -29.65 32.20
N ARG A 688 -1.23 -29.10 33.34
CA ARG A 688 -1.39 -29.89 34.57
C ARG A 688 -2.86 -29.97 34.93
N VAL A 689 -3.39 -31.17 34.73
CA VAL A 689 -4.63 -31.66 35.30
C VAL A 689 -4.49 -31.70 36.82
N ALA A 690 -5.39 -31.04 37.53
CA ALA A 690 -6.00 -31.47 38.76
C ALA A 690 -7.29 -30.66 39.03
#